data_642d95044c6bf8172a914111c2664ce0
#
_entry.id   642d95044c6bf8172a914111c2664ce0
#
_cell.length_a   1.000
_cell.length_b   1.000
_cell.length_c   1.000
_cell.angle_alpha   90.00
_cell.angle_beta   90.00
_cell.angle_gamma   90.00
#
_symmetry.space_group_name_H-M   'P 1'
#
loop_
_entity.id
_entity.type
_entity.pdbx_description
1 polymer ?
#
loop_
_entity_poly.entity_id
_entity_poly.type
_entity_poly.pdbx_seq_one_letter_code
_entity_poly.pdbx_strand_id
1 'polypeptide(L)'
;MNQKILTASLAALVLTTGAFSVQAESTPPNFYSLNEVVVTASRTPKKKIDTNADVAVVTADEIAQKHYDDVSQAVRNIPGVVIANSSANGQNYNSNKLYINGSNKVVLLVDGVRMNTNGLTVGSSVTLAQHVNMNSIDHIEVLKGSASTLYGSDAQGGVINIITKKAKENQINTAVTISASSFDGEKYNLYNEGNKDGFFWAVEAQKELQGDYKDGHNNKVISHLNAESYNVKLGKDLGNDSSLVFTYNKYKSDYQRPDQAFMHTGGGSTTRDYGTKDNDAISLQYKAKITDALSNELTVYRNRTTFRDNYKSAGESWFMDMKSTGFTDQLTWKNDQHAVVGGIEYYKDEIPYFYSYASTSGAQGHHASNTAFYIQDDWKITDKWNVTPGIRFDHHSTFGNHTTPAITVGYKANENTNYYLGYKEFFVAPDLYQLFDHYSGNKDLDPQEGSTWQIGMNKQIDDSLSMSANLYRTHAKNIISYSFDTWKYENLGKTDSAGGSLSLTKQFNPNWSATFGYTYTHINSSDSQKANLNGFLPKHTLDLGITYVHDTFDASLYGRAILGREGGKGFTGRIPSEYKNYSVWNFSMNYKPVDYAKVFFKVNNIFDSYYCDVGTFTASTTDWYSMPGRNYELGVTFQF
;
A
#
# COMPACT_ATOMS: atom_id res chain seq x y z
N MET A 1 -20.27 -33.76 -7.16
CA MET A 1 -20.25 -33.70 -8.65
C MET A 1 -21.21 -32.63 -9.22
N ASN A 2 -21.79 -31.74 -8.41
CA ASN A 2 -22.81 -30.77 -8.84
C ASN A 2 -22.42 -29.31 -8.75
N GLN A 3 -21.21 -28.95 -8.31
CA GLN A 3 -20.76 -27.55 -8.27
C GLN A 3 -20.01 -27.10 -9.55
N LYS A 4 -19.40 -28.04 -10.29
CA LYS A 4 -18.66 -27.69 -11.52
C LYS A 4 -19.59 -27.36 -12.73
N ILE A 5 -20.86 -27.69 -12.65
CA ILE A 5 -21.84 -27.43 -13.75
C ILE A 5 -22.47 -26.04 -13.61
N LEU A 6 -22.53 -25.45 -12.40
CA LEU A 6 -23.10 -24.13 -12.20
C LEU A 6 -22.19 -22.98 -12.68
N THR A 7 -20.88 -23.18 -12.64
CA THR A 7 -19.89 -22.19 -13.12
C THR A 7 -19.80 -22.09 -14.63
N ALA A 8 -20.06 -23.17 -15.34
CA ALA A 8 -20.12 -23.15 -16.81
C ALA A 8 -21.40 -22.49 -17.38
N SER A 9 -22.47 -22.43 -16.59
CA SER A 9 -23.76 -21.87 -17.03
C SER A 9 -23.82 -20.34 -16.90
N LEU A 10 -23.02 -19.72 -16.01
CA LEU A 10 -22.95 -18.26 -15.92
C LEU A 10 -22.10 -17.63 -17.05
N ALA A 11 -21.12 -18.35 -17.56
CA ALA A 11 -20.31 -17.89 -18.70
C ALA A 11 -21.09 -17.85 -20.02
N ALA A 12 -22.16 -18.66 -20.16
CA ALA A 12 -22.97 -18.74 -21.37
C ALA A 12 -24.07 -17.66 -21.48
N LEU A 13 -24.40 -16.96 -20.39
CA LEU A 13 -25.50 -15.98 -20.37
C LEU A 13 -25.07 -14.55 -20.77
N VAL A 14 -23.76 -14.28 -20.88
CA VAL A 14 -23.21 -12.94 -21.22
C VAL A 14 -22.97 -12.77 -22.72
N LEU A 15 -23.11 -13.84 -23.53
CA LEU A 15 -22.72 -13.86 -24.95
C LEU A 15 -23.79 -13.31 -25.94
N THR A 16 -24.88 -12.70 -25.46
CA THR A 16 -25.96 -12.27 -26.34
C THR A 16 -26.27 -10.77 -26.40
N THR A 17 -25.39 -9.89 -25.91
CA THR A 17 -25.61 -8.44 -26.09
C THR A 17 -24.54 -7.83 -26.99
N GLY A 18 -25.01 -7.28 -28.08
CA GLY A 18 -24.39 -6.74 -29.28
C GLY A 18 -23.02 -6.07 -29.13
N ALA A 19 -22.14 -6.42 -30.05
CA ALA A 19 -20.84 -5.80 -30.25
C ALA A 19 -20.99 -4.32 -30.68
N PHE A 20 -20.57 -3.41 -29.85
CA PHE A 20 -20.21 -2.06 -30.25
C PHE A 20 -18.67 -1.97 -30.29
N SER A 21 -18.14 -1.78 -31.51
CA SER A 21 -16.71 -1.56 -31.72
C SER A 21 -16.33 -0.16 -31.23
N VAL A 22 -15.57 -0.08 -30.14
CA VAL A 22 -14.85 1.12 -29.78
C VAL A 22 -13.41 0.96 -30.27
N GLN A 23 -13.03 1.74 -31.27
CA GLN A 23 -11.65 1.91 -31.67
C GLN A 23 -10.94 2.73 -30.58
N ALA A 24 -10.16 2.08 -29.73
CA ALA A 24 -9.22 2.76 -28.87
C ALA A 24 -7.95 3.05 -29.70
N GLU A 25 -7.65 4.32 -29.92
CA GLU A 25 -6.32 4.73 -30.36
C GLU A 25 -5.30 4.29 -29.30
N SER A 26 -4.43 3.37 -29.67
CA SER A 26 -3.31 2.93 -28.83
C SER A 26 -2.22 4.00 -28.83
N THR A 27 -2.27 4.93 -27.89
CA THR A 27 -1.06 5.66 -27.51
C THR A 27 -0.11 4.68 -26.83
N PRO A 28 1.19 4.66 -27.20
CA PRO A 28 2.13 3.79 -26.49
C PRO A 28 2.10 4.10 -25.00
N PRO A 29 2.06 3.07 -24.13
CA PRO A 29 1.94 3.27 -22.70
C PRO A 29 3.17 4.05 -22.19
N ASN A 30 2.88 5.18 -21.57
CA ASN A 30 3.88 6.10 -21.04
C ASN A 30 4.16 5.72 -19.58
N PHE A 31 4.89 4.61 -19.38
CA PHE A 31 5.23 4.15 -18.04
C PHE A 31 6.17 5.14 -17.37
N TYR A 32 5.80 5.58 -16.16
CA TYR A 32 6.66 6.42 -15.29
C TYR A 32 7.02 7.80 -15.85
N SER A 33 6.07 8.47 -16.46
CA SER A 33 6.23 9.87 -16.88
C SER A 33 6.32 10.79 -15.67
N LEU A 34 7.22 11.76 -15.70
CA LEU A 34 7.21 12.88 -14.74
C LEU A 34 6.07 13.88 -15.02
N ASN A 35 5.32 13.70 -16.10
CA ASN A 35 4.14 14.50 -16.44
C ASN A 35 2.84 13.97 -15.81
N GLU A 36 2.88 12.82 -15.13
CA GLU A 36 1.73 12.30 -14.39
C GLU A 36 1.26 13.30 -13.34
N VAL A 37 -0.06 13.43 -13.21
CA VAL A 37 -0.67 14.28 -12.20
C VAL A 37 -0.82 13.47 -10.92
N VAL A 38 -0.32 13.99 -9.82
CA VAL A 38 -0.41 13.40 -8.49
C VAL A 38 -1.12 14.36 -7.53
N VAL A 39 -1.81 13.81 -6.55
CA VAL A 39 -2.61 14.55 -5.57
C VAL A 39 -2.06 14.40 -4.16
N THR A 40 -1.51 13.24 -3.81
CA THR A 40 -1.14 12.89 -2.43
C THR A 40 -0.10 13.83 -1.81
N ALA A 41 0.81 14.38 -2.60
CA ALA A 41 1.88 15.23 -2.08
C ALA A 41 1.38 16.56 -1.49
N SER A 42 0.28 17.12 -2.01
CA SER A 42 -0.22 18.45 -1.66
C SER A 42 -1.73 18.52 -1.43
N ARG A 43 -2.44 17.41 -1.52
CA ARG A 43 -3.91 17.34 -1.58
C ARG A 43 -4.52 18.16 -2.72
N THR A 44 -3.70 18.52 -3.72
CA THR A 44 -4.13 19.21 -4.94
C THR A 44 -3.45 18.61 -6.15
N PRO A 45 -4.13 18.52 -7.31
CA PRO A 45 -3.52 17.98 -8.53
C PRO A 45 -2.29 18.80 -8.96
N LYS A 46 -1.16 18.12 -9.16
CA LYS A 46 0.11 18.71 -9.59
C LYS A 46 0.90 17.69 -10.44
N LYS A 47 1.62 18.15 -11.47
CA LYS A 47 2.53 17.26 -12.21
C LYS A 47 3.63 16.74 -11.29
N LYS A 48 4.00 15.49 -11.42
CA LYS A 48 5.06 14.88 -10.62
C LYS A 48 6.39 15.63 -10.72
N ILE A 49 6.75 16.14 -11.92
CA ILE A 49 7.96 16.95 -12.13
C ILE A 49 7.99 18.20 -11.26
N ASP A 50 6.82 18.81 -11.00
CA ASP A 50 6.67 20.05 -10.24
C ASP A 50 6.41 19.80 -8.74
N THR A 51 6.41 18.54 -8.28
CA THR A 51 6.22 18.24 -6.85
C THR A 51 7.50 18.43 -6.06
N ASN A 52 7.38 19.01 -4.85
CA ASN A 52 8.49 19.14 -3.89
C ASN A 52 8.51 17.98 -2.91
N ALA A 53 8.36 16.77 -3.43
CA ALA A 53 8.29 15.55 -2.65
C ALA A 53 8.74 14.35 -3.50
N ASP A 54 9.15 13.28 -2.83
CA ASP A 54 9.44 12.00 -3.46
C ASP A 54 8.15 11.19 -3.61
N VAL A 55 7.56 11.23 -4.81
CA VAL A 55 6.33 10.51 -5.15
C VAL A 55 6.62 9.49 -6.25
N ALA A 56 6.21 8.25 -6.00
CA ALA A 56 6.16 7.21 -7.02
C ALA A 56 4.70 6.94 -7.42
N VAL A 57 4.49 6.54 -8.67
CA VAL A 57 3.18 6.18 -9.20
C VAL A 57 3.26 4.81 -9.84
N VAL A 58 2.29 3.94 -9.57
CA VAL A 58 2.04 2.70 -10.31
C VAL A 58 0.78 2.93 -11.14
N THR A 59 0.91 2.90 -12.46
CA THR A 59 -0.17 3.22 -13.37
C THR A 59 -1.10 2.03 -13.64
N ALA A 60 -2.32 2.29 -14.16
CA ALA A 60 -3.23 1.24 -14.62
C ALA A 60 -2.59 0.36 -15.69
N ASP A 61 -1.80 0.95 -16.59
CA ASP A 61 -1.11 0.21 -17.65
C ASP A 61 -0.06 -0.74 -17.08
N GLU A 62 0.72 -0.30 -16.09
CA GLU A 62 1.67 -1.17 -15.40
C GLU A 62 0.97 -2.32 -14.68
N ILE A 63 -0.15 -2.04 -13.99
CA ILE A 63 -0.99 -3.05 -13.34
C ILE A 63 -1.49 -4.07 -14.36
N ALA A 64 -2.02 -3.59 -15.50
CA ALA A 64 -2.57 -4.44 -16.56
C ALA A 64 -1.51 -5.26 -17.30
N GLN A 65 -0.25 -4.81 -17.34
CA GLN A 65 0.86 -5.53 -17.97
C GLN A 65 1.45 -6.60 -17.06
N LYS A 66 1.65 -6.25 -15.79
CA LYS A 66 2.36 -7.13 -14.85
C LYS A 66 1.41 -8.06 -14.08
N HIS A 67 0.09 -7.83 -14.16
CA HIS A 67 -0.92 -8.64 -13.46
C HIS A 67 -0.57 -8.86 -12.00
N TYR A 68 -0.33 -7.79 -11.26
CA TYR A 68 -0.11 -7.86 -9.82
C TYR A 68 -1.32 -8.48 -9.11
N ASP A 69 -1.08 -9.36 -8.16
CA ASP A 69 -2.14 -10.06 -7.44
C ASP A 69 -2.86 -9.11 -6.46
N ASP A 70 -2.10 -8.17 -5.88
CA ASP A 70 -2.60 -7.18 -4.93
C ASP A 70 -1.75 -5.89 -4.92
N VAL A 71 -2.20 -4.90 -4.15
CA VAL A 71 -1.51 -3.61 -3.99
C VAL A 71 -0.12 -3.78 -3.38
N SER A 72 0.09 -4.77 -2.50
CA SER A 72 1.42 -4.99 -1.89
C SER A 72 2.45 -5.43 -2.92
N GLN A 73 2.06 -6.25 -3.89
CA GLN A 73 2.93 -6.61 -5.01
C GLN A 73 3.19 -5.41 -5.93
N ALA A 74 2.16 -4.61 -6.20
CA ALA A 74 2.28 -3.43 -7.07
C ALA A 74 3.28 -2.41 -6.54
N VAL A 75 3.28 -2.16 -5.21
CA VAL A 75 4.19 -1.18 -4.61
C VAL A 75 5.55 -1.76 -4.21
N ARG A 76 5.70 -3.08 -4.22
CA ARG A 76 6.91 -3.78 -3.75
C ARG A 76 8.18 -3.33 -4.49
N ASN A 77 8.09 -3.06 -5.80
CA ASN A 77 9.24 -2.70 -6.64
C ASN A 77 9.51 -1.19 -6.69
N ILE A 78 8.84 -0.40 -5.84
CA ILE A 78 9.12 1.03 -5.73
C ILE A 78 10.37 1.24 -4.85
N PRO A 79 11.39 1.97 -5.31
CA PRO A 79 12.55 2.33 -4.50
C PRO A 79 12.15 3.03 -3.19
N GLY A 80 12.70 2.58 -2.06
CA GLY A 80 12.33 3.07 -0.73
C GLY A 80 11.18 2.31 -0.06
N VAL A 81 10.49 1.41 -0.78
CA VAL A 81 9.42 0.55 -0.24
C VAL A 81 9.94 -0.86 0.00
N VAL A 82 9.66 -1.40 1.18
CA VAL A 82 9.93 -2.80 1.53
C VAL A 82 8.64 -3.42 2.04
N ILE A 83 8.25 -4.54 1.44
CA ILE A 83 7.15 -5.38 1.91
C ILE A 83 7.75 -6.66 2.47
N ALA A 84 7.47 -6.95 3.73
CA ALA A 84 7.93 -8.15 4.41
C ALA A 84 6.75 -9.08 4.68
N ASN A 85 6.67 -10.19 3.94
CA ASN A 85 5.60 -11.17 4.04
C ASN A 85 6.03 -12.41 4.82
N SER A 86 5.18 -12.86 5.73
CA SER A 86 5.34 -14.14 6.43
C SER A 86 4.52 -15.28 5.80
N SER A 87 3.78 -15.02 4.73
CA SER A 87 3.08 -16.02 3.93
C SER A 87 2.82 -15.49 2.52
N ALA A 88 2.67 -16.39 1.55
CA ALA A 88 2.44 -16.02 0.15
C ALA A 88 1.15 -15.23 -0.05
N ASN A 89 0.10 -15.59 0.68
CA ASN A 89 -1.23 -14.98 0.56
C ASN A 89 -1.45 -13.73 1.43
N GLY A 90 -0.43 -13.28 2.17
CA GLY A 90 -0.50 -12.06 2.96
C GLY A 90 -1.57 -12.01 4.06
N GLN A 91 -2.16 -13.13 4.44
CA GLN A 91 -3.35 -13.17 5.30
C GLN A 91 -3.05 -13.13 6.80
N ASN A 92 -1.91 -13.60 7.24
CA ASN A 92 -1.52 -13.56 8.65
C ASN A 92 -1.45 -12.09 9.13
N TYR A 93 -1.88 -11.81 10.35
CA TYR A 93 -1.81 -10.46 10.94
C TYR A 93 -0.37 -9.88 11.01
N ASN A 94 0.66 -10.73 11.00
CA ASN A 94 2.07 -10.36 10.90
C ASN A 94 2.60 -10.29 9.45
N SER A 95 1.77 -10.56 8.45
CA SER A 95 2.15 -10.51 7.05
C SER A 95 2.07 -9.09 6.50
N ASN A 96 2.65 -8.87 5.32
CA ASN A 96 2.60 -7.61 4.58
C ASN A 96 3.07 -6.39 5.40
N LYS A 97 4.09 -6.57 6.25
CA LYS A 97 4.69 -5.44 6.94
C LYS A 97 5.29 -4.50 5.90
N LEU A 98 4.66 -3.34 5.79
CA LEU A 98 5.07 -2.27 4.87
C LEU A 98 6.03 -1.32 5.57
N TYR A 99 7.13 -1.03 4.90
CA TYR A 99 8.07 0.02 5.31
C TYR A 99 8.31 0.99 4.15
N ILE A 100 8.28 2.27 4.45
CA ILE A 100 8.72 3.33 3.54
C ILE A 100 9.82 4.10 4.24
N ASN A 101 10.99 4.25 3.58
CA ASN A 101 12.16 4.93 4.14
C ASN A 101 12.54 4.42 5.55
N GLY A 102 12.36 3.12 5.79
CA GLY A 102 12.68 2.48 7.07
C GLY A 102 11.61 2.57 8.15
N SER A 103 10.49 3.24 7.92
CA SER A 103 9.37 3.34 8.88
C SER A 103 8.17 2.49 8.43
N ASN A 104 7.57 1.77 9.37
CA ASN A 104 6.32 1.04 9.18
C ASN A 104 5.08 1.88 9.53
N LYS A 105 5.27 3.15 9.86
CA LYS A 105 4.18 4.09 10.13
C LYS A 105 3.80 4.78 8.82
N VAL A 106 2.86 4.17 8.12
CA VAL A 106 2.41 4.57 6.77
C VAL A 106 0.89 4.68 6.76
N VAL A 107 0.38 5.78 6.23
CA VAL A 107 -1.06 5.98 6.02
C VAL A 107 -1.47 5.33 4.71
N LEU A 108 -2.54 4.54 4.75
CA LEU A 108 -3.19 3.97 3.59
C LEU A 108 -4.49 4.71 3.30
N LEU A 109 -4.66 5.16 2.07
CA LEU A 109 -5.86 5.82 1.58
C LEU A 109 -6.45 5.07 0.38
N VAL A 110 -7.77 5.12 0.24
CA VAL A 110 -8.50 4.77 -0.99
C VAL A 110 -9.35 5.98 -1.38
N ASP A 111 -9.10 6.55 -2.55
CA ASP A 111 -9.71 7.80 -3.02
C ASP A 111 -9.63 8.93 -1.96
N GLY A 112 -8.50 9.01 -1.24
CA GLY A 112 -8.29 9.99 -0.16
C GLY A 112 -8.90 9.62 1.19
N VAL A 113 -9.69 8.55 1.29
CA VAL A 113 -10.29 8.06 2.54
C VAL A 113 -9.30 7.21 3.31
N ARG A 114 -9.05 7.55 4.58
CA ARG A 114 -8.14 6.80 5.46
C ARG A 114 -8.66 5.39 5.75
N MET A 115 -7.83 4.37 5.50
CA MET A 115 -8.15 2.96 5.72
C MET A 115 -7.51 2.39 7.00
N ASN A 116 -6.54 3.08 7.57
CA ASN A 116 -5.92 2.65 8.82
C ASN A 116 -6.95 2.63 9.95
N THR A 117 -6.93 1.58 10.74
CA THR A 117 -7.62 1.52 12.03
C THR A 117 -6.56 1.46 13.12
N ASN A 118 -6.64 2.35 14.11
CA ASN A 118 -5.61 2.47 15.16
C ASN A 118 -5.83 1.46 16.30
N GLY A 119 -6.26 0.25 15.96
CA GLY A 119 -6.56 -0.80 16.93
C GLY A 119 -5.35 -1.62 17.39
N LEU A 120 -4.35 -1.77 16.53
CA LEU A 120 -3.13 -2.55 16.77
C LEU A 120 -1.91 -1.92 16.09
N THR A 121 -0.74 -2.06 16.73
CA THR A 121 0.58 -1.72 16.20
C THR A 121 0.93 -2.31 14.83
N VAL A 122 0.17 -3.27 14.37
CA VAL A 122 0.39 -4.00 13.11
C VAL A 122 -0.58 -3.55 12.01
N GLY A 123 -1.44 -2.57 12.30
CA GLY A 123 -2.65 -2.31 11.52
C GLY A 123 -2.45 -1.81 10.10
N SER A 124 -1.44 -1.01 9.81
CA SER A 124 -1.32 -0.38 8.49
C SER A 124 -0.93 -1.35 7.37
N SER A 125 -0.22 -2.41 7.69
CA SER A 125 0.30 -3.35 6.70
C SER A 125 -0.66 -4.48 6.32
N VAL A 126 -1.56 -4.84 7.24
CA VAL A 126 -2.50 -5.97 7.03
C VAL A 126 -3.58 -5.65 6.01
N THR A 127 -3.79 -4.37 5.72
CA THR A 127 -4.94 -3.90 4.94
C THR A 127 -4.65 -3.61 3.47
N LEU A 128 -3.38 -3.49 3.08
CA LEU A 128 -2.99 -3.13 1.71
C LEU A 128 -3.62 -4.02 0.62
N ALA A 129 -3.64 -5.32 0.85
CA ALA A 129 -4.13 -6.29 -0.13
C ALA A 129 -5.67 -6.49 -0.11
N GLN A 130 -6.41 -5.81 0.78
CA GLN A 130 -7.74 -6.26 1.16
C GLN A 130 -8.84 -5.21 0.97
N HIS A 131 -8.55 -4.06 0.39
CA HIS A 131 -9.54 -2.99 0.24
C HIS A 131 -10.03 -2.76 -1.17
N VAL A 132 -9.16 -2.94 -2.17
CA VAL A 132 -9.49 -2.65 -3.58
C VAL A 132 -8.87 -3.72 -4.46
N ASN A 133 -9.64 -4.26 -5.39
CA ASN A 133 -9.16 -5.16 -6.42
C ASN A 133 -8.39 -4.41 -7.50
N MET A 134 -7.40 -5.07 -8.09
CA MET A 134 -6.47 -4.45 -9.03
C MET A 134 -7.14 -3.88 -10.30
N ASN A 135 -8.25 -4.47 -10.77
CA ASN A 135 -8.96 -3.99 -11.95
C ASN A 135 -9.72 -2.67 -11.72
N SER A 136 -10.10 -2.38 -10.46
CA SER A 136 -10.75 -1.10 -10.09
C SER A 136 -9.76 0.06 -9.96
N ILE A 137 -8.43 -0.20 -9.98
CA ILE A 137 -7.41 0.81 -9.73
C ILE A 137 -7.08 1.57 -11.01
N ASP A 138 -7.11 2.91 -10.94
CA ASP A 138 -6.59 3.80 -11.97
C ASP A 138 -5.08 3.99 -11.81
N HIS A 139 -4.64 4.33 -10.60
CA HIS A 139 -3.21 4.38 -10.24
C HIS A 139 -3.03 4.33 -8.74
N ILE A 140 -1.79 4.06 -8.31
CA ILE A 140 -1.40 4.07 -6.90
C ILE A 140 -0.31 5.13 -6.74
N GLU A 141 -0.53 6.10 -5.85
CA GLU A 141 0.47 7.10 -5.48
C GLU A 141 1.16 6.68 -4.18
N VAL A 142 2.48 6.73 -4.16
CA VAL A 142 3.30 6.46 -2.97
C VAL A 142 4.13 7.69 -2.66
N LEU A 143 3.67 8.47 -1.68
CA LEU A 143 4.41 9.60 -1.12
C LEU A 143 5.39 9.08 -0.07
N LYS A 144 6.69 9.32 -0.26
CA LYS A 144 7.75 8.85 0.63
C LYS A 144 8.30 9.97 1.51
N GLY A 145 8.47 9.67 2.80
CA GLY A 145 8.86 10.62 3.84
C GLY A 145 7.66 11.20 4.59
N SER A 146 7.94 11.94 5.67
CA SER A 146 6.90 12.43 6.57
C SER A 146 5.84 13.28 5.86
N ALA A 147 4.57 13.01 6.18
CA ALA A 147 3.39 13.71 5.64
C ALA A 147 2.36 14.03 6.75
N SER A 148 2.78 14.03 8.02
CA SER A 148 1.85 14.20 9.16
C SER A 148 1.12 15.54 9.17
N THR A 149 1.68 16.61 8.61
CA THR A 149 1.01 17.92 8.48
C THR A 149 -0.31 17.84 7.70
N LEU A 150 -0.39 16.98 6.67
CA LEU A 150 -1.64 16.81 5.92
C LEU A 150 -2.44 15.58 6.36
N TYR A 151 -1.78 14.51 6.82
CA TYR A 151 -2.40 13.21 7.05
C TYR A 151 -2.38 12.74 8.51
N GLY A 152 -1.83 13.54 9.43
CA GLY A 152 -1.83 13.29 10.87
C GLY A 152 -0.96 12.12 11.30
N SER A 153 -1.40 11.43 12.36
CA SER A 153 -0.71 10.26 12.92
C SER A 153 -0.45 9.17 11.89
N ASP A 154 0.64 8.41 12.09
CA ASP A 154 1.10 7.29 11.25
C ASP A 154 1.66 7.66 9.87
N ALA A 155 1.76 8.94 9.53
CA ALA A 155 2.37 9.39 8.28
C ALA A 155 3.88 9.68 8.39
N GLN A 156 4.61 8.96 9.26
CA GLN A 156 6.06 9.10 9.44
C GLN A 156 6.85 8.61 8.21
N GLY A 157 6.54 7.43 7.72
CA GLY A 157 7.19 6.83 6.54
C GLY A 157 6.65 7.41 5.24
N GLY A 158 5.38 7.74 5.22
CA GLY A 158 4.70 8.25 4.04
C GLY A 158 3.22 7.89 3.95
N VAL A 159 2.71 7.99 2.74
CA VAL A 159 1.30 7.73 2.41
C VAL A 159 1.22 6.89 1.14
N ILE A 160 0.38 5.88 1.15
CA ILE A 160 -0.05 5.17 -0.07
C ILE A 160 -1.50 5.57 -0.33
N ASN A 161 -1.79 6.11 -1.51
CA ASN A 161 -3.14 6.47 -1.92
C ASN A 161 -3.51 5.69 -3.18
N ILE A 162 -4.53 4.85 -3.06
CA ILE A 162 -5.08 4.06 -4.14
C ILE A 162 -6.20 4.86 -4.78
N ILE A 163 -6.02 5.28 -6.02
CA ILE A 163 -7.03 6.00 -6.78
C ILE A 163 -7.79 5.02 -7.65
N THR A 164 -9.11 4.96 -7.49
CA THR A 164 -9.96 4.04 -8.25
C THR A 164 -10.49 4.69 -9.52
N LYS A 165 -10.76 3.86 -10.53
CA LYS A 165 -11.23 4.29 -11.86
C LYS A 165 -12.55 5.07 -11.79
N LYS A 166 -12.69 5.99 -12.74
CA LYS A 166 -13.94 6.66 -13.09
C LYS A 166 -14.08 6.57 -14.61
N ALA A 167 -15.13 5.94 -15.11
CA ALA A 167 -15.39 5.82 -16.53
C ALA A 167 -15.52 7.19 -17.20
N LYS A 168 -15.01 7.30 -18.42
CA LYS A 168 -15.21 8.48 -19.26
C LYS A 168 -16.67 8.60 -19.66
N GLU A 169 -17.10 9.83 -19.92
CA GLU A 169 -18.49 10.11 -20.29
C GLU A 169 -18.93 9.31 -21.53
N ASN A 170 -20.16 8.80 -21.48
CA ASN A 170 -20.78 7.97 -22.51
C ASN A 170 -20.03 6.67 -22.84
N GLN A 171 -19.27 6.13 -21.89
CA GLN A 171 -18.61 4.82 -22.01
C GLN A 171 -19.20 3.82 -21.01
N ILE A 172 -19.28 2.56 -21.42
CA ILE A 172 -19.59 1.41 -20.58
C ILE A 172 -18.57 0.34 -20.95
N ASN A 173 -17.83 -0.14 -19.97
CA ASN A 173 -16.84 -1.20 -20.15
C ASN A 173 -17.18 -2.36 -19.21
N THR A 174 -17.16 -3.57 -19.72
CA THR A 174 -17.27 -4.79 -18.93
C THR A 174 -16.05 -5.66 -19.15
N ALA A 175 -15.43 -6.14 -18.08
CA ALA A 175 -14.33 -7.08 -18.15
C ALA A 175 -14.63 -8.32 -17.30
N VAL A 176 -14.39 -9.50 -17.89
CA VAL A 176 -14.46 -10.79 -17.19
C VAL A 176 -13.10 -11.43 -17.29
N THR A 177 -12.43 -11.65 -16.14
CA THR A 177 -11.13 -12.30 -16.08
C THR A 177 -11.25 -13.64 -15.38
N ILE A 178 -10.66 -14.67 -15.98
CA ILE A 178 -10.54 -16.01 -15.40
C ILE A 178 -9.07 -16.41 -15.51
N SER A 179 -8.48 -16.85 -14.40
CA SER A 179 -7.13 -17.40 -14.42
C SER A 179 -7.01 -18.65 -13.57
N ALA A 180 -6.02 -19.47 -13.94
CA ALA A 180 -5.55 -20.59 -13.15
C ALA A 180 -4.06 -20.48 -12.92
N SER A 181 -3.61 -20.81 -11.72
CA SER A 181 -2.21 -20.69 -11.33
C SER A 181 -1.69 -21.96 -10.65
N SER A 182 -0.36 -22.03 -10.54
CA SER A 182 0.29 -23.06 -9.72
C SER A 182 -0.31 -23.08 -8.31
N PHE A 183 -0.17 -24.23 -7.64
CA PHE A 183 -0.64 -24.41 -6.26
C PHE A 183 -2.17 -24.35 -6.12
N ASP A 184 -2.87 -24.95 -7.09
CA ASP A 184 -4.34 -25.01 -7.14
C ASP A 184 -4.99 -23.62 -7.07
N GLY A 185 -4.32 -22.62 -7.65
CA GLY A 185 -4.81 -21.25 -7.67
C GLY A 185 -5.84 -21.03 -8.77
N GLU A 186 -6.94 -20.37 -8.43
CA GLU A 186 -8.01 -19.97 -9.36
C GLU A 186 -8.46 -18.55 -9.01
N LYS A 187 -8.66 -17.70 -10.02
CA LYS A 187 -9.20 -16.34 -9.84
C LYS A 187 -10.31 -16.09 -10.86
N TYR A 188 -11.41 -15.55 -10.36
CA TYR A 188 -12.57 -15.14 -11.15
C TYR A 188 -12.88 -13.71 -10.80
N ASN A 189 -12.92 -12.84 -11.80
CA ASN A 189 -13.18 -11.42 -11.61
C ASN A 189 -14.19 -10.93 -12.63
N LEU A 190 -15.17 -10.16 -12.18
CA LEU A 190 -16.13 -9.42 -13.00
C LEU A 190 -16.00 -7.95 -12.64
N TYR A 191 -15.68 -7.12 -13.61
CA TYR A 191 -15.62 -5.68 -13.51
C TYR A 191 -16.55 -5.03 -14.52
N ASN A 192 -17.33 -4.04 -14.08
CA ASN A 192 -18.16 -3.22 -14.95
C ASN A 192 -18.07 -1.76 -14.51
N GLU A 193 -17.80 -0.86 -15.43
CA GLU A 193 -17.82 0.58 -15.20
C GLU A 193 -18.62 1.28 -16.29
N GLY A 194 -19.18 2.42 -15.97
CA GLY A 194 -19.87 3.25 -16.96
C GLY A 194 -20.07 4.67 -16.47
N ASN A 195 -20.36 5.55 -17.43
CA ASN A 195 -20.74 6.94 -17.18
C ASN A 195 -21.76 7.37 -18.24
N LYS A 196 -22.93 7.78 -17.78
CA LYS A 196 -24.00 8.27 -18.66
C LYS A 196 -24.73 9.42 -18.02
N ASP A 197 -24.85 10.53 -18.74
CA ASP A 197 -25.54 11.75 -18.29
C ASP A 197 -25.02 12.26 -16.93
N GLY A 198 -23.70 12.10 -16.70
CA GLY A 198 -23.03 12.47 -15.43
C GLY A 198 -23.31 11.51 -14.28
N PHE A 199 -24.05 10.41 -14.45
CA PHE A 199 -24.10 9.31 -13.50
C PHE A 199 -23.02 8.29 -13.86
N PHE A 200 -22.10 8.02 -12.94
CA PHE A 200 -21.02 7.08 -13.17
C PHE A 200 -21.01 5.98 -12.11
N TRP A 201 -20.53 4.81 -12.51
CA TRP A 201 -20.39 3.66 -11.62
C TRP A 201 -19.15 2.85 -11.96
N ALA A 202 -18.65 2.13 -10.97
CA ALA A 202 -17.72 1.01 -11.11
C ALA A 202 -18.13 -0.06 -10.10
N VAL A 203 -18.31 -1.30 -10.57
CA VAL A 203 -18.69 -2.45 -9.75
C VAL A 203 -17.75 -3.59 -10.06
N GLU A 204 -17.19 -4.20 -9.04
CA GLU A 204 -16.30 -5.34 -9.17
C GLU A 204 -16.65 -6.42 -8.16
N ALA A 205 -16.58 -7.67 -8.63
CA ALA A 205 -16.68 -8.86 -7.78
C ALA A 205 -15.54 -9.82 -8.13
N GLN A 206 -14.82 -10.29 -7.13
CA GLN A 206 -13.73 -11.24 -7.30
C GLN A 206 -13.85 -12.40 -6.33
N LYS A 207 -13.53 -13.59 -6.84
CA LYS A 207 -13.30 -14.81 -6.10
C LYS A 207 -11.88 -15.29 -6.35
N GLU A 208 -11.14 -15.61 -5.28
CA GLU A 208 -9.79 -16.11 -5.34
C GLU A 208 -9.63 -17.36 -4.47
N LEU A 209 -9.02 -18.38 -5.04
CA LEU A 209 -8.66 -19.63 -4.38
C LEU A 209 -7.16 -19.86 -4.55
N GLN A 210 -6.50 -20.36 -3.52
CA GLN A 210 -5.10 -20.76 -3.56
C GLN A 210 -4.88 -21.93 -2.61
N GLY A 211 -4.10 -22.90 -3.03
CA GLY A 211 -3.67 -24.02 -2.19
C GLY A 211 -2.33 -23.78 -1.51
N ASP A 212 -1.78 -24.87 -0.97
CA ASP A 212 -0.44 -24.88 -0.37
C ASP A 212 0.62 -24.72 -1.47
N TYR A 213 1.68 -23.95 -1.20
CA TYR A 213 2.76 -23.76 -2.17
C TYR A 213 4.00 -24.62 -1.86
N LYS A 214 4.90 -24.67 -2.83
CA LYS A 214 6.26 -25.16 -2.67
C LYS A 214 7.25 -24.01 -2.75
N ASP A 215 8.22 -24.00 -1.83
CA ASP A 215 9.33 -23.05 -1.87
C ASP A 215 10.42 -23.45 -2.87
N GLY A 216 11.47 -22.64 -3.02
CA GLY A 216 12.57 -22.90 -3.95
C GLY A 216 13.41 -24.13 -3.63
N HIS A 217 13.26 -24.72 -2.45
CA HIS A 217 13.82 -26.03 -2.07
C HIS A 217 12.82 -27.17 -2.22
N ASN A 218 11.66 -26.91 -2.85
CA ASN A 218 10.57 -27.87 -3.05
C ASN A 218 9.91 -28.37 -1.74
N ASN A 219 10.08 -27.63 -0.63
CA ASN A 219 9.36 -27.89 0.61
C ASN A 219 7.93 -27.41 0.47
N LYS A 220 6.97 -28.20 0.94
CA LYS A 220 5.57 -27.83 0.97
C LYS A 220 5.29 -26.87 2.13
N VAL A 221 4.70 -25.72 1.84
CA VAL A 221 4.31 -24.70 2.81
C VAL A 221 2.80 -24.51 2.78
N ILE A 222 2.18 -24.59 3.95
CA ILE A 222 0.74 -24.42 4.11
C ILE A 222 0.38 -22.95 3.85
N SER A 223 -0.53 -22.71 2.90
CA SER A 223 -0.93 -21.34 2.51
C SER A 223 -2.28 -21.31 1.79
N HIS A 224 -3.26 -22.07 2.32
CA HIS A 224 -4.58 -22.07 1.72
C HIS A 224 -5.26 -20.70 1.86
N LEU A 225 -5.91 -20.24 0.79
CA LEU A 225 -6.75 -19.04 0.74
C LEU A 225 -8.04 -19.32 0.00
N ASN A 226 -9.13 -18.80 0.53
CA ASN A 226 -10.43 -18.71 -0.11
C ASN A 226 -10.97 -17.30 0.18
N ALA A 227 -10.89 -16.38 -0.79
CA ALA A 227 -11.24 -14.99 -0.62
C ALA A 227 -12.32 -14.53 -1.60
N GLU A 228 -13.13 -13.59 -1.14
CA GLU A 228 -14.14 -12.88 -1.91
C GLU A 228 -14.00 -11.39 -1.66
N SER A 229 -14.12 -10.60 -2.71
CA SER A 229 -14.11 -9.14 -2.59
C SER A 229 -15.13 -8.50 -3.52
N TYR A 230 -15.67 -7.38 -3.07
CA TYR A 230 -16.67 -6.59 -3.79
C TYR A 230 -16.30 -5.12 -3.65
N ASN A 231 -16.21 -4.41 -4.78
CA ASN A 231 -16.01 -2.98 -4.80
C ASN A 231 -17.16 -2.32 -5.57
N VAL A 232 -17.74 -1.29 -5.00
CA VAL A 232 -18.84 -0.52 -5.59
C VAL A 232 -18.53 0.96 -5.45
N LYS A 233 -18.51 1.67 -6.57
CA LYS A 233 -18.41 3.13 -6.64
C LYS A 233 -19.59 3.64 -7.46
N LEU A 234 -20.40 4.52 -6.90
CA LEU A 234 -21.53 5.17 -7.55
C LEU A 234 -21.36 6.66 -7.41
N GLY A 235 -21.49 7.41 -8.49
CA GLY A 235 -21.34 8.84 -8.43
C GLY A 235 -22.23 9.60 -9.38
N LYS A 236 -22.44 10.87 -9.08
CA LYS A 236 -23.18 11.82 -9.92
C LYS A 236 -22.36 13.09 -10.06
N ASP A 237 -22.08 13.47 -11.29
CA ASP A 237 -21.58 14.80 -11.63
C ASP A 237 -22.76 15.78 -11.54
N LEU A 238 -22.60 16.80 -10.72
CA LEU A 238 -23.66 17.79 -10.42
C LEU A 238 -23.53 19.04 -11.28
N GLY A 239 -22.58 19.06 -12.20
CA GLY A 239 -22.18 20.23 -12.98
C GLY A 239 -21.19 21.13 -12.22
N ASN A 240 -20.58 22.07 -12.94
CA ASN A 240 -19.62 23.03 -12.39
C ASN A 240 -18.52 22.35 -11.55
N ASP A 241 -17.90 21.28 -12.06
CA ASP A 241 -16.86 20.47 -11.39
C ASP A 241 -17.26 19.98 -9.99
N SER A 242 -18.56 19.85 -9.71
CA SER A 242 -19.09 19.32 -8.46
C SER A 242 -19.58 17.89 -8.62
N SER A 243 -19.44 17.08 -7.59
CA SER A 243 -19.85 15.65 -7.64
C SER A 243 -20.22 15.11 -6.26
N LEU A 244 -21.04 14.07 -6.27
CA LEU A 244 -21.35 13.24 -5.11
C LEU A 244 -20.95 11.81 -5.43
N VAL A 245 -20.14 11.16 -4.57
CA VAL A 245 -19.61 9.81 -4.77
C VAL A 245 -19.84 8.97 -3.53
N PHE A 246 -20.49 7.83 -3.72
CA PHE A 246 -20.63 6.77 -2.73
C PHE A 246 -19.67 5.63 -3.07
N THR A 247 -18.95 5.11 -2.07
CA THR A 247 -18.05 3.95 -2.23
C THR A 247 -18.34 2.91 -1.15
N TYR A 248 -18.36 1.64 -1.55
CA TYR A 248 -18.43 0.48 -0.67
C TYR A 248 -17.42 -0.57 -1.10
N ASN A 249 -16.54 -0.98 -0.16
CA ASN A 249 -15.57 -2.04 -0.37
C ASN A 249 -15.80 -3.14 0.68
N LYS A 250 -15.78 -4.38 0.23
CA LYS A 250 -15.93 -5.57 1.06
C LYS A 250 -14.85 -6.58 0.71
N TYR A 251 -14.18 -7.13 1.73
CA TYR A 251 -13.27 -8.25 1.60
C TYR A 251 -13.57 -9.28 2.66
N LYS A 252 -13.67 -10.55 2.26
CA LYS A 252 -13.84 -11.68 3.16
C LYS A 252 -12.92 -12.81 2.77
N SER A 253 -12.26 -13.45 3.74
CA SER A 253 -11.43 -14.62 3.47
C SER A 253 -11.43 -15.63 4.61
N ASP A 254 -11.27 -16.90 4.21
CA ASP A 254 -10.83 -18.00 5.05
C ASP A 254 -9.42 -18.40 4.60
N TYR A 255 -8.49 -18.57 5.53
CA TYR A 255 -7.11 -18.89 5.20
C TYR A 255 -6.50 -19.89 6.15
N GLN A 256 -5.45 -20.58 5.67
CA GLN A 256 -4.58 -21.42 6.47
C GLN A 256 -3.14 -20.94 6.33
N ARG A 257 -2.35 -21.20 7.34
CA ARG A 257 -0.93 -20.88 7.40
C ARG A 257 -0.16 -21.95 8.15
N PRO A 258 1.20 -22.01 8.05
CA PRO A 258 2.00 -22.89 8.88
C PRO A 258 1.76 -22.60 10.36
N ASP A 259 1.80 -23.65 11.18
CA ASP A 259 1.80 -23.51 12.62
C ASP A 259 2.97 -22.63 13.09
N GLN A 260 2.70 -21.71 13.99
CA GLN A 260 3.71 -20.78 14.53
C GLN A 260 4.85 -21.51 15.26
N ALA A 261 4.61 -22.69 15.83
CA ALA A 261 5.65 -23.52 16.48
C ALA A 261 6.65 -24.13 15.48
N PHE A 262 6.36 -24.18 14.19
CA PHE A 262 7.17 -24.80 13.14
C PHE A 262 7.92 -23.81 12.23
N MET A 263 8.00 -22.55 12.59
CA MET A 263 8.75 -21.54 11.84
C MET A 263 10.27 -21.73 11.91
N HIS A 264 10.71 -22.79 12.55
CA HIS A 264 12.13 -23.08 12.72
C HIS A 264 12.68 -23.75 11.46
N THR A 265 13.68 -23.13 10.86
CA THR A 265 14.60 -23.77 9.89
C THR A 265 14.08 -24.03 8.47
N GLY A 266 13.06 -23.31 7.96
CA GLY A 266 12.66 -23.42 6.54
C GLY A 266 12.09 -24.77 6.14
N GLY A 267 11.67 -25.60 7.11
CA GLY A 267 11.00 -26.87 6.88
C GLY A 267 9.50 -26.69 6.73
N GLY A 268 8.88 -27.42 5.82
CA GLY A 268 7.43 -27.45 5.68
C GLY A 268 6.75 -27.93 6.96
N SER A 269 5.74 -27.20 7.43
CA SER A 269 4.89 -27.62 8.54
C SER A 269 3.76 -28.51 8.04
N THR A 270 3.46 -29.57 8.77
CA THR A 270 2.28 -30.42 8.55
C THR A 270 1.08 -29.97 9.37
N THR A 271 1.27 -29.11 10.37
CA THR A 271 0.23 -28.57 11.22
C THR A 271 -0.31 -27.26 10.64
N ARG A 272 -1.63 -27.11 10.64
CA ARG A 272 -2.33 -25.98 10.03
C ARG A 272 -2.99 -25.12 11.11
N ASP A 273 -2.59 -23.87 11.16
CA ASP A 273 -3.40 -22.82 11.77
C ASP A 273 -4.36 -22.24 10.73
N TYR A 274 -5.48 -21.72 11.15
CA TYR A 274 -6.48 -21.16 10.26
C TYR A 274 -7.03 -19.87 10.82
N GLY A 275 -7.47 -19.00 9.93
CA GLY A 275 -8.03 -17.72 10.29
C GLY A 275 -9.08 -17.25 9.30
N THR A 276 -9.75 -16.18 9.68
CA THR A 276 -10.72 -15.49 8.83
C THR A 276 -10.48 -14.00 8.89
N LYS A 277 -10.78 -13.30 7.80
CA LYS A 277 -10.88 -11.84 7.75
C LYS A 277 -12.20 -11.41 7.17
N ASP A 278 -12.71 -10.30 7.67
CA ASP A 278 -13.92 -9.66 7.18
C ASP A 278 -13.75 -8.15 7.33
N ASN A 279 -13.49 -7.46 6.21
CA ASN A 279 -13.28 -6.02 6.17
C ASN A 279 -14.41 -5.38 5.39
N ASP A 280 -14.96 -4.29 5.89
CA ASP A 280 -15.88 -3.43 5.16
C ASP A 280 -15.50 -1.96 5.31
N ALA A 281 -15.62 -1.20 4.22
CA ALA A 281 -15.41 0.22 4.18
C ALA A 281 -16.52 0.89 3.38
N ILE A 282 -17.08 1.96 3.92
CA ILE A 282 -18.11 2.76 3.28
C ILE A 282 -17.75 4.23 3.39
N SER A 283 -17.93 4.97 2.30
CA SER A 283 -17.73 6.43 2.30
C SER A 283 -18.72 7.15 1.41
N LEU A 284 -18.97 8.40 1.76
CA LEU A 284 -19.68 9.37 0.94
C LEU A 284 -18.82 10.62 0.83
N GLN A 285 -18.53 11.03 -0.41
CA GLN A 285 -17.69 12.16 -0.72
C GLN A 285 -18.49 13.16 -1.55
N TYR A 286 -18.51 14.42 -1.12
CA TYR A 286 -19.10 15.53 -1.84
C TYR A 286 -18.00 16.52 -2.21
N LYS A 287 -17.84 16.80 -3.49
CA LYS A 287 -16.95 17.84 -4.03
C LYS A 287 -17.79 18.96 -4.62
N ALA A 288 -17.42 20.19 -4.29
CA ALA A 288 -18.09 21.39 -4.79
C ALA A 288 -17.07 22.42 -5.26
N LYS A 289 -17.22 22.90 -6.48
CA LYS A 289 -16.57 24.11 -6.97
C LYS A 289 -17.45 25.30 -6.60
N ILE A 290 -17.06 26.04 -5.55
CA ILE A 290 -17.81 27.18 -5.02
C ILE A 290 -17.62 28.40 -5.93
N THR A 291 -16.35 28.64 -6.31
CA THR A 291 -15.96 29.66 -7.32
C THR A 291 -14.83 29.08 -8.18
N ASP A 292 -14.34 29.83 -9.18
CA ASP A 292 -13.17 29.38 -9.95
C ASP A 292 -11.91 29.26 -9.08
N ALA A 293 -11.82 30.00 -8.00
CA ALA A 293 -10.69 29.98 -7.08
C ALA A 293 -10.91 29.10 -5.85
N LEU A 294 -12.15 28.78 -5.49
CA LEU A 294 -12.48 28.10 -4.22
C LEU A 294 -13.26 26.82 -4.46
N SER A 295 -12.77 25.71 -3.92
CA SER A 295 -13.47 24.42 -3.89
C SER A 295 -13.52 23.84 -2.49
N ASN A 296 -14.50 22.98 -2.25
CA ASN A 296 -14.69 22.23 -1.01
C ASN A 296 -14.78 20.75 -1.30
N GLU A 297 -14.25 19.95 -0.40
CA GLU A 297 -14.39 18.47 -0.41
C GLU A 297 -14.73 17.99 1.00
N LEU A 298 -15.96 17.47 1.16
CA LEU A 298 -16.43 16.82 2.37
C LEU A 298 -16.49 15.32 2.17
N THR A 299 -15.85 14.58 3.06
CA THR A 299 -15.86 13.10 3.07
C THR A 299 -16.32 12.62 4.44
N VAL A 300 -17.27 11.68 4.48
CA VAL A 300 -17.66 10.93 5.68
C VAL A 300 -17.43 9.45 5.42
N TYR A 301 -16.94 8.72 6.44
CA TYR A 301 -16.59 7.32 6.25
C TYR A 301 -16.76 6.47 7.50
N ARG A 302 -16.88 5.16 7.29
CA ARG A 302 -16.77 4.13 8.31
C ARG A 302 -16.01 2.94 7.73
N ASN A 303 -14.98 2.50 8.44
CA ASN A 303 -14.22 1.28 8.15
C ASN A 303 -14.38 0.31 9.31
N ARG A 304 -14.45 -0.98 9.02
CA ARG A 304 -14.45 -2.05 10.01
C ARG A 304 -13.56 -3.18 9.50
N THR A 305 -12.71 -3.67 10.38
CA THR A 305 -11.85 -4.83 10.13
C THR A 305 -12.04 -5.83 11.24
N THR A 306 -12.43 -7.05 10.90
CA THR A 306 -12.42 -8.17 11.82
C THR A 306 -11.45 -9.21 11.34
N PHE A 307 -10.70 -9.79 12.27
CA PHE A 307 -9.93 -10.98 11.96
C PHE A 307 -9.97 -11.97 13.10
N ARG A 308 -9.84 -13.24 12.76
CA ARG A 308 -9.68 -14.35 13.69
C ARG A 308 -8.51 -15.19 13.23
N ASP A 309 -7.60 -15.46 14.17
CA ASP A 309 -6.53 -16.45 14.03
C ASP A 309 -6.71 -17.53 15.08
N ASN A 310 -6.68 -18.80 14.67
CA ASN A 310 -6.77 -19.94 15.56
C ASN A 310 -5.43 -20.67 15.52
N TYR A 311 -4.77 -20.72 16.66
CA TYR A 311 -3.51 -21.43 16.89
C TYR A 311 -3.80 -22.82 17.42
N LYS A 312 -3.93 -23.78 16.53
CA LYS A 312 -4.36 -25.14 16.87
C LYS A 312 -3.40 -25.84 17.83
N SER A 313 -2.10 -25.63 17.66
CA SER A 313 -1.07 -26.21 18.52
C SER A 313 -1.06 -25.68 19.95
N ALA A 314 -1.45 -24.41 20.13
CA ALA A 314 -1.52 -23.75 21.43
C ALA A 314 -2.90 -23.81 22.07
N GLY A 315 -3.94 -24.25 21.34
CA GLY A 315 -5.33 -24.19 21.79
C GLY A 315 -5.85 -22.76 21.96
N GLU A 316 -5.21 -21.79 21.33
CA GLU A 316 -5.47 -20.36 21.47
C GLU A 316 -6.19 -19.80 20.25
N SER A 317 -6.95 -18.73 20.47
CA SER A 317 -7.59 -17.99 19.40
C SER A 317 -7.40 -16.49 19.63
N TRP A 318 -7.10 -15.80 18.54
CA TRP A 318 -7.15 -14.33 18.48
C TRP A 318 -8.37 -13.93 17.67
N PHE A 319 -9.18 -13.08 18.24
CA PHE A 319 -10.29 -12.45 17.54
C PHE A 319 -10.28 -10.96 17.84
N MET A 320 -10.36 -10.14 16.82
CA MET A 320 -10.42 -8.70 16.97
C MET A 320 -11.40 -8.10 15.98
N ASP A 321 -12.22 -7.17 16.49
CA ASP A 321 -13.12 -6.31 15.74
C ASP A 321 -12.66 -4.87 15.96
N MET A 322 -12.26 -4.20 14.88
CA MET A 322 -11.82 -2.81 14.89
C MET A 322 -12.72 -1.99 13.98
N LYS A 323 -13.05 -0.78 14.42
CA LYS A 323 -13.90 0.14 13.69
C LYS A 323 -13.29 1.55 13.74
N SER A 324 -13.28 2.22 12.60
CA SER A 324 -12.95 3.64 12.47
C SER A 324 -14.09 4.38 11.80
N THR A 325 -14.49 5.50 12.37
CA THR A 325 -15.54 6.36 11.81
C THR A 325 -15.02 7.79 11.81
N GLY A 326 -15.18 8.50 10.72
CA GLY A 326 -14.65 9.86 10.65
C GLY A 326 -15.23 10.71 9.53
N PHE A 327 -14.81 11.95 9.55
CA PHE A 327 -15.04 12.88 8.44
C PHE A 327 -13.83 13.79 8.22
N THR A 328 -13.70 14.29 7.01
CA THR A 328 -12.74 15.32 6.62
C THR A 328 -13.50 16.36 5.81
N ASP A 329 -13.35 17.63 6.13
CA ASP A 329 -13.85 18.76 5.36
C ASP A 329 -12.68 19.65 4.96
N GLN A 330 -12.44 19.79 3.66
CA GLN A 330 -11.29 20.49 3.09
C GLN A 330 -11.74 21.62 2.18
N LEU A 331 -11.18 22.80 2.39
CA LEU A 331 -11.24 23.93 1.48
C LEU A 331 -9.92 24.05 0.71
N THR A 332 -10.03 24.30 -0.58
CA THR A 332 -8.87 24.60 -1.44
C THR A 332 -9.12 25.93 -2.15
N TRP A 333 -8.22 26.90 -1.90
CA TRP A 333 -8.24 28.19 -2.57
C TRP A 333 -7.01 28.34 -3.45
N LYS A 334 -7.20 28.79 -4.69
CA LYS A 334 -6.12 28.93 -5.68
C LYS A 334 -6.17 30.25 -6.40
N ASN A 335 -4.99 30.80 -6.63
CA ASN A 335 -4.76 31.87 -7.60
C ASN A 335 -3.42 31.61 -8.35
N ASP A 336 -2.89 32.62 -9.05
CA ASP A 336 -1.66 32.47 -9.84
C ASP A 336 -0.41 32.19 -8.99
N GLN A 337 -0.40 32.58 -7.72
CA GLN A 337 0.76 32.47 -6.82
C GLN A 337 0.55 31.49 -5.67
N HIS A 338 -0.68 31.23 -5.27
CA HIS A 338 -0.99 30.46 -4.07
C HIS A 338 -1.95 29.30 -4.37
N ALA A 339 -1.69 28.16 -3.76
CA ALA A 339 -2.63 27.06 -3.65
C ALA A 339 -2.75 26.67 -2.17
N VAL A 340 -3.71 27.31 -1.48
CA VAL A 340 -3.95 27.09 -0.05
C VAL A 340 -4.93 25.95 0.14
N VAL A 341 -4.54 24.98 0.93
CA VAL A 341 -5.38 23.86 1.39
C VAL A 341 -5.52 23.97 2.89
N GLY A 342 -6.74 24.02 3.39
CA GLY A 342 -7.02 24.01 4.81
C GLY A 342 -8.23 23.14 5.13
N GLY A 343 -8.25 22.52 6.30
CA GLY A 343 -9.36 21.64 6.63
C GLY A 343 -9.45 21.24 8.09
N ILE A 344 -10.55 20.56 8.38
CA ILE A 344 -10.83 19.89 9.65
C ILE A 344 -10.97 18.40 9.40
N GLU A 345 -10.43 17.62 10.31
CA GLU A 345 -10.53 16.15 10.31
C GLU A 345 -10.98 15.68 11.69
N TYR A 346 -11.89 14.75 11.71
CA TYR A 346 -12.27 14.02 12.93
C TYR A 346 -12.31 12.54 12.62
N TYR A 347 -11.74 11.72 13.50
CA TYR A 347 -11.97 10.29 13.49
C TYR A 347 -12.05 9.72 14.91
N LYS A 348 -12.75 8.61 15.02
CA LYS A 348 -12.90 7.81 16.23
C LYS A 348 -12.59 6.36 15.89
N ASP A 349 -11.58 5.80 16.56
CA ASP A 349 -11.21 4.39 16.49
C ASP A 349 -11.75 3.66 17.71
N GLU A 350 -12.29 2.46 17.50
CA GLU A 350 -12.93 1.65 18.53
C GLU A 350 -12.50 0.19 18.37
N ILE A 351 -12.37 -0.52 19.50
CA ILE A 351 -12.24 -1.97 19.57
C ILE A 351 -13.50 -2.54 20.27
N PRO A 352 -14.61 -2.77 19.54
CA PRO A 352 -15.82 -3.32 20.12
C PRO A 352 -15.62 -4.67 20.78
N TYR A 353 -14.76 -5.51 20.22
CA TYR A 353 -14.45 -6.82 20.74
C TYR A 353 -13.00 -7.21 20.49
N PHE A 354 -12.32 -7.73 21.52
CA PHE A 354 -10.98 -8.28 21.41
C PHE A 354 -10.75 -9.43 22.39
N TYR A 355 -10.36 -10.57 21.83
CA TYR A 355 -10.02 -11.78 22.56
C TYR A 355 -8.63 -12.25 22.13
N SER A 356 -7.75 -12.52 23.09
CA SER A 356 -6.39 -13.00 22.85
C SER A 356 -5.95 -13.96 23.96
N TYR A 357 -5.11 -14.94 23.62
CA TYR A 357 -4.54 -15.89 24.58
C TYR A 357 -5.58 -16.50 25.54
N ALA A 358 -6.73 -16.96 25.03
CA ALA A 358 -7.83 -17.54 25.82
C ALA A 358 -8.49 -16.57 26.83
N SER A 359 -8.36 -15.26 26.67
CA SER A 359 -8.99 -14.27 27.52
C SER A 359 -9.45 -13.03 26.75
N THR A 360 -10.42 -12.30 27.31
CA THR A 360 -10.79 -10.98 26.80
C THR A 360 -9.69 -9.98 27.08
N SER A 361 -9.22 -9.26 26.03
CA SER A 361 -8.22 -8.21 26.19
C SER A 361 -8.80 -6.99 26.90
N GLY A 362 -7.98 -6.31 27.72
CA GLY A 362 -8.31 -5.03 28.31
C GLY A 362 -8.59 -3.92 27.30
N ALA A 363 -8.15 -4.06 26.06
CA ALA A 363 -8.44 -3.10 24.99
C ALA A 363 -9.90 -3.17 24.48
N GLN A 364 -10.65 -4.24 24.81
CA GLN A 364 -12.05 -4.37 24.41
C GLN A 364 -12.92 -3.25 25.00
N GLY A 365 -13.80 -2.70 24.17
CA GLY A 365 -14.72 -1.63 24.55
C GLY A 365 -14.08 -0.24 24.62
N HIS A 366 -12.77 -0.13 24.45
CA HIS A 366 -12.10 1.16 24.42
C HIS A 366 -12.15 1.83 23.04
N HIS A 367 -12.02 3.14 23.08
CA HIS A 367 -11.97 4.00 21.90
C HIS A 367 -11.02 5.17 22.13
N ALA A 368 -10.54 5.75 21.06
CA ALA A 368 -9.85 7.03 21.02
C ALA A 368 -10.36 7.87 19.85
N SER A 369 -10.35 9.17 20.03
CA SER A 369 -10.73 10.12 18.96
C SER A 369 -9.66 11.17 18.75
N ASN A 370 -9.60 11.68 17.55
CA ASN A 370 -8.74 12.79 17.17
C ASN A 370 -9.53 13.84 16.41
N THR A 371 -9.34 15.10 16.76
CA THR A 371 -9.83 16.25 16.02
C THR A 371 -8.64 17.07 15.58
N ALA A 372 -8.58 17.40 14.31
CA ALA A 372 -7.45 18.13 13.77
C ALA A 372 -7.87 19.30 12.87
N PHE A 373 -7.04 20.35 12.89
CA PHE A 373 -7.09 21.47 11.97
C PHE A 373 -5.75 21.56 11.26
N TYR A 374 -5.77 21.73 9.95
CA TYR A 374 -4.54 21.88 9.16
C TYR A 374 -4.68 22.97 8.11
N ILE A 375 -3.54 23.58 7.78
CA ILE A 375 -3.40 24.50 6.67
C ILE A 375 -2.02 24.33 6.04
N GLN A 376 -1.98 24.40 4.72
CA GLN A 376 -0.76 24.41 3.92
C GLN A 376 -0.94 25.35 2.73
N ASP A 377 0.09 26.10 2.38
CA ASP A 377 0.11 26.94 1.18
C ASP A 377 1.26 26.51 0.25
N ASP A 378 0.97 26.19 -0.99
CA ASP A 378 1.97 26.05 -2.05
C ASP A 378 2.15 27.43 -2.70
N TRP A 379 3.10 28.20 -2.16
CA TRP A 379 3.33 29.59 -2.52
C TRP A 379 4.43 29.71 -3.58
N LYS A 380 4.06 30.13 -4.77
CA LYS A 380 4.96 30.45 -5.88
C LYS A 380 5.51 31.87 -5.68
N ILE A 381 6.69 31.99 -5.06
CA ILE A 381 7.35 33.27 -4.81
C ILE A 381 7.81 33.92 -6.13
N THR A 382 8.35 33.10 -7.02
CA THR A 382 8.76 33.47 -8.39
C THR A 382 8.49 32.28 -9.33
N ASP A 383 8.74 32.43 -10.62
CA ASP A 383 8.64 31.31 -11.58
C ASP A 383 9.61 30.17 -11.29
N LYS A 384 10.68 30.43 -10.52
CA LYS A 384 11.69 29.44 -10.16
C LYS A 384 11.62 28.94 -8.73
N TRP A 385 11.10 29.75 -7.81
CA TRP A 385 11.08 29.45 -6.39
C TRP A 385 9.66 29.30 -5.86
N ASN A 386 9.40 28.22 -5.21
CA ASN A 386 8.20 28.06 -4.39
C ASN A 386 8.55 27.60 -2.98
N VAL A 387 7.68 27.92 -2.03
CA VAL A 387 7.80 27.53 -0.63
C VAL A 387 6.45 26.98 -0.19
N THR A 388 6.48 25.83 0.46
CA THR A 388 5.27 25.17 0.96
C THR A 388 5.33 25.09 2.49
N PRO A 389 4.95 26.16 3.22
CA PRO A 389 4.73 26.09 4.66
C PRO A 389 3.42 25.38 4.97
N GLY A 390 3.41 24.63 6.05
CA GLY A 390 2.21 23.95 6.55
C GLY A 390 2.26 23.76 8.05
N ILE A 391 1.10 23.70 8.68
CA ILE A 391 0.95 23.41 10.11
C ILE A 391 -0.33 22.61 10.33
N ARG A 392 -0.26 21.67 11.25
CA ARG A 392 -1.42 20.90 11.71
C ARG A 392 -1.43 20.92 13.24
N PHE A 393 -2.63 21.07 13.79
CA PHE A 393 -2.93 20.95 15.21
C PHE A 393 -3.89 19.79 15.41
N ASP A 394 -3.51 18.83 16.27
CA ASP A 394 -4.31 17.67 16.64
C ASP A 394 -4.69 17.76 18.12
N HIS A 395 -5.93 17.38 18.45
CA HIS A 395 -6.40 17.12 19.81
C HIS A 395 -6.86 15.67 19.91
N HIS A 396 -6.06 14.87 20.57
CA HIS A 396 -6.32 13.45 20.75
C HIS A 396 -6.87 13.15 22.15
N SER A 397 -7.87 12.31 22.25
CA SER A 397 -8.60 12.03 23.51
C SER A 397 -7.75 11.38 24.61
N THR A 398 -6.57 10.84 24.31
CA THR A 398 -5.70 10.15 25.29
C THR A 398 -4.50 10.97 25.72
N PHE A 399 -3.76 11.59 24.80
CA PHE A 399 -2.54 12.34 25.12
C PHE A 399 -2.67 13.87 24.94
N GLY A 400 -3.85 14.37 24.55
CA GLY A 400 -4.09 15.81 24.43
C GLY A 400 -3.60 16.40 23.10
N ASN A 401 -2.94 17.56 23.16
CA ASN A 401 -2.61 18.36 22.01
C ASN A 401 -1.25 18.06 21.40
N HIS A 402 -1.18 18.06 20.06
CA HIS A 402 0.07 17.97 19.33
C HIS A 402 0.06 18.91 18.11
N THR A 403 1.21 19.51 17.79
CA THR A 403 1.36 20.41 16.65
C THR A 403 2.45 19.89 15.72
N THR A 404 2.17 19.86 14.43
CA THR A 404 3.05 19.28 13.41
C THR A 404 3.34 20.29 12.30
N PRO A 405 4.42 21.10 12.41
CA PRO A 405 4.84 22.01 11.37
C PRO A 405 5.59 21.31 10.24
N ALA A 406 5.56 21.92 9.05
CA ALA A 406 6.37 21.52 7.90
C ALA A 406 6.72 22.72 7.04
N ILE A 407 7.87 22.66 6.39
CA ILE A 407 8.24 23.60 5.35
C ILE A 407 9.02 22.89 4.26
N THR A 408 8.69 23.17 3.00
CA THR A 408 9.45 22.68 1.85
C THR A 408 9.75 23.84 0.92
N VAL A 409 10.96 23.89 0.42
CA VAL A 409 11.42 24.87 -0.57
C VAL A 409 11.70 24.14 -1.86
N GLY A 410 11.10 24.57 -2.95
CA GLY A 410 11.33 24.06 -4.30
C GLY A 410 12.08 25.07 -5.16
N TYR A 411 12.96 24.57 -6.02
CA TYR A 411 13.68 25.34 -7.02
C TYR A 411 13.55 24.71 -8.40
N LYS A 412 12.75 25.32 -9.25
CA LYS A 412 12.56 24.94 -10.65
C LYS A 412 13.68 25.58 -11.47
N ALA A 413 14.74 24.82 -11.73
CA ALA A 413 15.90 25.31 -12.51
C ALA A 413 15.50 25.61 -13.96
N ASN A 414 14.66 24.75 -14.54
CA ASN A 414 13.98 24.88 -15.83
C ASN A 414 12.74 23.97 -15.86
N GLU A 415 12.02 23.92 -17.00
CA GLU A 415 10.78 23.13 -17.14
C GLU A 415 10.97 21.63 -16.89
N ASN A 416 12.21 21.13 -17.04
CA ASN A 416 12.56 19.72 -16.94
C ASN A 416 13.31 19.37 -15.65
N THR A 417 13.52 20.32 -14.73
CA THR A 417 14.35 20.05 -13.53
C THR A 417 13.81 20.82 -12.33
N ASN A 418 13.37 20.09 -11.31
CA ASN A 418 12.92 20.60 -10.03
C ASN A 418 13.74 20.00 -8.88
N TYR A 419 14.32 20.84 -8.02
CA TYR A 419 14.99 20.47 -6.79
C TYR A 419 14.10 20.86 -5.62
N TYR A 420 14.19 20.11 -4.51
CA TYR A 420 13.49 20.47 -3.28
C TYR A 420 14.29 20.14 -2.03
N LEU A 421 14.02 20.91 -0.97
CA LEU A 421 14.52 20.70 0.39
C LEU A 421 13.35 20.86 1.36
N GLY A 422 13.10 19.86 2.18
CA GLY A 422 12.01 19.84 3.15
C GLY A 422 12.47 19.54 4.57
N TYR A 423 11.84 20.21 5.52
CA TYR A 423 11.83 19.87 6.95
C TYR A 423 10.39 19.62 7.36
N LYS A 424 10.10 18.45 7.92
CA LYS A 424 8.76 18.03 8.29
C LYS A 424 8.79 17.31 9.63
N GLU A 425 7.95 17.75 10.55
CA GLU A 425 7.73 17.04 11.79
C GLU A 425 6.64 15.98 11.63
N PHE A 426 6.58 15.04 12.54
CA PHE A 426 5.58 13.99 12.60
C PHE A 426 5.31 13.56 14.03
N PHE A 427 4.16 12.93 14.21
CA PHE A 427 3.84 12.18 15.41
C PHE A 427 3.14 10.85 15.07
N VAL A 428 3.16 9.92 16.02
CA VAL A 428 2.45 8.65 15.97
C VAL A 428 1.75 8.43 17.29
N ALA A 429 0.43 8.42 17.26
CA ALA A 429 -0.40 8.14 18.43
C ALA A 429 -0.18 6.70 18.92
N PRO A 430 -0.18 6.45 20.23
CA PRO A 430 -0.27 5.09 20.76
C PRO A 430 -1.59 4.45 20.31
N ASP A 431 -1.55 3.18 19.95
CA ASP A 431 -2.76 2.45 19.57
C ASP A 431 -3.55 1.94 20.80
N LEU A 432 -4.81 1.55 20.57
CA LEU A 432 -5.70 1.14 21.65
C LEU A 432 -5.21 -0.10 22.41
N TYR A 433 -4.50 -1.01 21.74
CA TYR A 433 -3.89 -2.16 22.38
C TYR A 433 -2.74 -1.75 23.31
N GLN A 434 -1.86 -0.86 22.83
CA GLN A 434 -0.75 -0.32 23.63
C GLN A 434 -1.23 0.42 24.88
N LEU A 435 -2.37 1.11 24.78
CA LEU A 435 -2.93 1.87 25.89
C LEU A 435 -3.68 1.00 26.91
N PHE A 436 -4.48 0.03 26.45
CA PHE A 436 -5.53 -0.55 27.27
C PHE A 436 -5.46 -2.07 27.43
N ASP A 437 -4.52 -2.77 26.78
CA ASP A 437 -4.39 -4.22 27.00
C ASP A 437 -4.17 -4.53 28.48
N HIS A 438 -4.83 -5.59 28.98
CA HIS A 438 -4.85 -5.91 30.41
C HIS A 438 -3.46 -6.19 30.98
N TYR A 439 -2.62 -6.88 30.22
CA TYR A 439 -1.29 -7.30 30.68
C TYR A 439 -0.19 -6.33 30.28
N SER A 440 -0.25 -5.81 29.09
CA SER A 440 0.83 -5.03 28.48
C SER A 440 0.52 -3.56 28.26
N GLY A 441 -0.74 -3.15 28.47
CA GLY A 441 -1.18 -1.78 28.24
C GLY A 441 -0.61 -0.77 29.23
N ASN A 442 -0.40 0.44 28.73
CA ASN A 442 0.04 1.59 29.50
C ASN A 442 -0.69 2.86 29.06
N LYS A 443 -1.53 3.40 29.93
CA LYS A 443 -2.36 4.59 29.64
C LYS A 443 -1.57 5.90 29.64
N ASP A 444 -0.37 5.87 30.18
CA ASP A 444 0.51 7.03 30.32
C ASP A 444 1.49 7.17 29.15
N LEU A 445 1.23 6.50 28.02
CA LEU A 445 2.05 6.61 26.83
C LEU A 445 1.90 7.97 26.16
N ASP A 446 3.03 8.63 25.94
CA ASP A 446 3.15 9.78 25.05
C ASP A 446 3.18 9.34 23.58
N PRO A 447 2.79 10.20 22.62
CA PRO A 447 2.98 9.91 21.22
C PRO A 447 4.47 9.81 20.87
N GLN A 448 4.81 8.95 19.91
CA GLN A 448 6.11 9.02 19.25
C GLN A 448 6.15 10.29 18.42
N GLU A 449 7.27 10.97 18.38
CA GLU A 449 7.43 12.22 17.64
C GLU A 449 8.81 12.34 17.02
N GLY A 450 8.95 13.19 16.03
CA GLY A 450 10.23 13.42 15.41
C GLY A 450 10.17 14.32 14.19
N SER A 451 11.27 14.33 13.45
CA SER A 451 11.40 15.15 12.24
C SER A 451 12.14 14.43 11.12
N THR A 452 11.85 14.82 9.89
CA THR A 452 12.51 14.35 8.68
C THR A 452 13.05 15.53 7.90
N TRP A 453 14.35 15.49 7.59
CA TRP A 453 14.98 16.29 6.56
C TRP A 453 15.00 15.51 5.26
N GLN A 454 14.67 16.15 4.15
CA GLN A 454 14.60 15.52 2.85
C GLN A 454 15.10 16.49 1.78
N ILE A 455 16.03 16.02 0.93
CA ILE A 455 16.48 16.76 -0.25
C ILE A 455 16.31 15.86 -1.47
N GLY A 456 15.78 16.40 -2.56
CA GLY A 456 15.56 15.60 -3.74
C GLY A 456 15.51 16.40 -5.04
N MET A 457 15.37 15.65 -6.12
CA MET A 457 15.32 16.18 -7.48
C MET A 457 14.42 15.30 -8.35
N ASN A 458 13.58 15.95 -9.15
CA ASN A 458 12.87 15.36 -10.27
C ASN A 458 13.41 15.99 -11.56
N LYS A 459 13.84 15.17 -12.50
CA LYS A 459 14.48 15.66 -13.74
C LYS A 459 14.09 14.82 -14.95
N GLN A 460 13.54 15.46 -15.97
CA GLN A 460 13.49 14.93 -17.33
C GLN A 460 14.81 15.29 -18.01
N ILE A 461 15.69 14.30 -18.18
CA ILE A 461 17.06 14.50 -18.72
C ILE A 461 16.97 14.81 -20.21
N ASP A 462 16.20 13.99 -20.93
CA ASP A 462 15.82 14.17 -22.34
C ASP A 462 14.41 13.58 -22.55
N ASP A 463 13.86 13.61 -23.75
CA ASP A 463 12.50 13.13 -24.05
C ASP A 463 12.29 11.64 -23.73
N SER A 464 13.36 10.90 -23.50
CA SER A 464 13.35 9.46 -23.30
C SER A 464 13.87 8.99 -21.94
N LEU A 465 14.49 9.88 -21.13
CA LEU A 465 15.11 9.51 -19.86
C LEU A 465 14.66 10.44 -18.74
N SER A 466 13.98 9.88 -17.75
CA SER A 466 13.59 10.56 -16.53
C SER A 466 14.34 10.03 -15.31
N MET A 467 14.53 10.89 -14.32
CA MET A 467 15.21 10.59 -13.07
C MET A 467 14.51 11.24 -11.88
N SER A 468 14.35 10.48 -10.81
CA SER A 468 14.03 11.00 -9.47
C SER A 468 15.08 10.51 -8.49
N ALA A 469 15.62 11.42 -7.70
CA ALA A 469 16.59 11.11 -6.65
C ALA A 469 16.20 11.79 -5.36
N ASN A 470 16.40 11.10 -4.23
CA ASN A 470 16.04 11.61 -2.91
C ASN A 470 17.03 11.11 -1.86
N LEU A 471 17.39 11.97 -0.92
CA LEU A 471 18.11 11.66 0.31
C LEU A 471 17.28 12.12 1.49
N TYR A 472 17.28 11.34 2.56
CA TYR A 472 16.54 11.68 3.77
C TYR A 472 17.31 11.35 5.04
N ARG A 473 16.96 12.06 6.12
CA ARG A 473 17.34 11.74 7.49
C ARG A 473 16.13 11.97 8.40
N THR A 474 15.76 10.93 9.14
CA THR A 474 14.64 10.95 10.08
C THR A 474 15.17 10.69 11.49
N HIS A 475 14.79 11.55 12.42
CA HIS A 475 15.02 11.38 13.86
C HIS A 475 13.68 11.19 14.55
N ALA A 476 13.51 10.09 15.27
CA ALA A 476 12.32 9.78 16.05
C ALA A 476 12.70 9.56 17.53
N LYS A 477 11.89 10.06 18.43
CA LYS A 477 12.00 9.89 19.89
C LYS A 477 10.69 9.40 20.48
N ASN A 478 10.71 9.01 21.76
CA ASN A 478 9.57 8.45 22.47
C ASN A 478 9.00 7.19 21.76
N ILE A 479 9.87 6.37 21.18
CA ILE A 479 9.43 5.16 20.47
C ILE A 479 8.70 4.25 21.44
N ILE A 480 7.44 3.92 21.11
CA ILE A 480 6.62 3.01 21.91
C ILE A 480 7.04 1.58 21.61
N SER A 481 7.51 0.90 22.63
CA SER A 481 8.02 -0.47 22.59
C SER A 481 7.54 -1.28 23.77
N TYR A 482 7.45 -2.60 23.57
CA TYR A 482 7.21 -3.53 24.65
C TYR A 482 8.51 -3.72 25.47
N SER A 483 8.43 -3.45 26.77
CA SER A 483 9.50 -3.66 27.73
C SER A 483 9.40 -5.05 28.35
N PHE A 484 10.45 -5.87 28.20
CA PHE A 484 10.52 -7.18 28.86
C PHE A 484 10.84 -7.09 30.37
N ASP A 485 11.28 -5.90 30.85
CA ASP A 485 11.56 -5.69 32.26
C ASP A 485 10.28 -5.40 33.07
N THR A 486 9.35 -4.65 32.47
CA THR A 486 8.09 -4.24 33.12
C THR A 486 6.87 -4.98 32.60
N TRP A 487 7.00 -5.73 31.49
CA TRP A 487 5.93 -6.42 30.77
C TRP A 487 4.86 -5.46 30.24
N LYS A 488 5.23 -4.20 29.97
CA LYS A 488 4.32 -3.16 29.47
C LYS A 488 4.90 -2.45 28.25
N TYR A 489 4.02 -1.77 27.52
CA TYR A 489 4.44 -0.80 26.52
C TYR A 489 4.94 0.47 27.22
N GLU A 490 6.09 0.98 26.76
CA GLU A 490 6.74 2.18 27.30
C GLU A 490 7.31 3.04 26.16
N ASN A 491 7.50 4.33 26.43
CA ASN A 491 8.20 5.23 25.54
C ASN A 491 9.72 5.03 25.69
N LEU A 492 10.24 4.04 24.97
CA LEU A 492 11.63 3.61 25.06
C LEU A 492 12.42 4.03 23.82
N GLY A 493 13.39 4.91 24.02
CA GLY A 493 14.46 5.06 23.04
C GLY A 493 14.22 6.05 21.90
N LYS A 494 15.16 6.02 21.00
CA LYS A 494 15.28 6.90 19.83
C LYS A 494 15.67 6.07 18.62
N THR A 495 15.22 6.51 17.45
CA THR A 495 15.62 5.91 16.17
C THR A 495 16.08 7.00 15.22
N ASP A 496 17.27 6.84 14.68
CA ASP A 496 17.81 7.64 13.60
C ASP A 496 17.82 6.76 12.34
N SER A 497 17.16 7.19 11.29
CA SER A 497 17.26 6.56 9.99
C SER A 497 17.76 7.55 8.94
N ALA A 498 18.61 7.07 8.04
CA ALA A 498 19.11 7.85 6.93
C ALA A 498 19.20 6.96 5.70
N GLY A 499 18.94 7.54 4.55
CA GLY A 499 18.97 6.77 3.33
C GLY A 499 18.77 7.63 2.09
N GLY A 500 18.63 6.94 0.97
CA GLY A 500 18.32 7.59 -0.29
C GLY A 500 17.82 6.62 -1.32
N SER A 501 17.13 7.14 -2.30
CA SER A 501 16.59 6.40 -3.43
C SER A 501 16.92 7.09 -4.75
N LEU A 502 17.13 6.29 -5.77
CA LEU A 502 17.30 6.70 -7.16
C LEU A 502 16.36 5.89 -8.03
N SER A 503 15.60 6.55 -8.88
CA SER A 503 14.76 5.94 -9.90
C SER A 503 15.13 6.51 -11.25
N LEU A 504 15.37 5.64 -12.24
CA LEU A 504 15.59 5.99 -13.64
C LEU A 504 14.58 5.25 -14.49
N THR A 505 14.03 5.93 -15.47
CA THR A 505 13.20 5.33 -16.51
C THR A 505 13.70 5.77 -17.87
N LYS A 506 13.99 4.81 -18.72
CA LYS A 506 14.48 5.04 -20.10
C LYS A 506 13.52 4.42 -21.10
N GLN A 507 13.02 5.22 -22.01
CA GLN A 507 12.35 4.78 -23.24
C GLN A 507 13.42 4.71 -24.35
N PHE A 508 13.73 3.52 -24.85
CA PHE A 508 14.73 3.36 -25.92
C PHE A 508 14.14 3.67 -27.30
N ASN A 509 12.91 3.29 -27.50
CA ASN A 509 12.11 3.52 -28.68
C ASN A 509 10.62 3.31 -28.32
N PRO A 510 9.63 3.50 -29.22
CA PRO A 510 8.21 3.35 -28.88
C PRO A 510 7.83 2.00 -28.25
N ASN A 511 8.60 0.94 -28.50
CA ASN A 511 8.29 -0.40 -28.04
C ASN A 511 9.08 -0.82 -26.78
N TRP A 512 10.28 -0.32 -26.56
CA TRP A 512 11.16 -0.77 -25.48
C TRP A 512 11.38 0.30 -24.42
N SER A 513 11.15 -0.08 -23.17
CA SER A 513 11.49 0.73 -22.01
C SER A 513 12.23 -0.09 -20.95
N ALA A 514 12.97 0.59 -20.09
CA ALA A 514 13.59 0.00 -18.91
C ALA A 514 13.49 0.91 -17.70
N THR A 515 13.42 0.28 -16.54
CA THR A 515 13.42 0.94 -15.24
C THR A 515 14.58 0.45 -14.40
N PHE A 516 15.17 1.36 -13.64
CA PHE A 516 16.20 1.08 -12.65
C PHE A 516 15.82 1.77 -11.35
N GLY A 517 15.88 1.05 -10.26
CA GLY A 517 15.69 1.56 -8.91
C GLY A 517 16.83 1.14 -7.98
N TYR A 518 17.29 2.05 -7.15
CA TYR A 518 18.23 1.74 -6.08
C TYR A 518 17.80 2.43 -4.79
N THR A 519 17.91 1.71 -3.68
CA THR A 519 17.68 2.27 -2.35
C THR A 519 18.80 1.86 -1.40
N TYR A 520 19.24 2.81 -0.62
CA TYR A 520 20.06 2.59 0.57
C TYR A 520 19.28 3.01 1.81
N THR A 521 19.25 2.16 2.84
CA THR A 521 18.62 2.45 4.13
C THR A 521 19.56 2.06 5.27
N HIS A 522 19.85 3.01 6.15
CA HIS A 522 20.58 2.78 7.39
C HIS A 522 19.72 3.19 8.57
N ILE A 523 19.59 2.31 9.56
CA ILE A 523 18.82 2.57 10.79
C ILE A 523 19.73 2.35 11.98
N ASN A 524 19.77 3.35 12.85
CA ASN A 524 20.40 3.27 14.16
C ASN A 524 19.31 3.46 15.22
N SER A 525 19.08 2.45 16.01
CA SER A 525 18.05 2.44 17.06
C SER A 525 18.70 2.16 18.40
N SER A 526 18.29 2.88 19.45
CA SER A 526 18.70 2.56 20.81
C SER A 526 18.02 1.27 21.28
N ASP A 527 18.82 0.34 21.79
CA ASP A 527 18.45 -0.87 22.50
C ASP A 527 17.56 -1.93 21.78
N SER A 528 16.40 -2.26 22.34
CA SER A 528 15.58 -3.41 21.95
C SER A 528 14.97 -3.29 20.56
N GLN A 529 14.74 -2.06 20.07
CA GLN A 529 14.17 -1.81 18.74
C GLN A 529 15.07 -2.25 17.59
N LYS A 530 16.40 -2.17 17.79
CA LYS A 530 17.37 -2.61 16.79
C LYS A 530 17.20 -4.09 16.43
N ALA A 531 16.75 -4.90 17.37
CA ALA A 531 16.50 -6.31 17.15
C ALA A 531 15.34 -6.57 16.15
N ASN A 532 14.31 -5.71 16.19
CA ASN A 532 13.10 -5.92 15.39
C ASN A 532 13.19 -5.28 13.99
N LEU A 533 13.86 -4.12 13.87
CA LEU A 533 13.91 -3.39 12.59
C LEU A 533 14.97 -3.95 11.64
N ASN A 534 16.16 -4.30 12.12
CA ASN A 534 17.24 -4.81 11.27
C ASN A 534 16.94 -6.21 10.68
N GLY A 535 16.04 -6.98 11.32
CA GLY A 535 15.63 -8.27 10.81
C GLY A 535 14.75 -8.20 9.55
N PHE A 536 14.09 -7.09 9.29
CA PHE A 536 13.18 -6.94 8.16
C PHE A 536 13.73 -6.07 7.04
N LEU A 537 14.60 -5.12 7.35
CA LEU A 537 15.05 -4.09 6.42
C LEU A 537 16.41 -4.41 5.82
N PRO A 538 16.50 -4.50 4.48
CA PRO A 538 17.79 -4.60 3.79
C PRO A 538 18.52 -3.26 3.82
N LYS A 539 19.85 -3.30 3.81
CA LYS A 539 20.67 -2.10 3.60
C LYS A 539 20.55 -1.56 2.18
N HIS A 540 20.46 -2.47 1.20
CA HIS A 540 20.36 -2.10 -0.21
C HIS A 540 19.23 -2.88 -0.88
N THR A 541 18.48 -2.19 -1.74
CA THR A 541 17.59 -2.83 -2.72
C THR A 541 17.96 -2.34 -4.12
N LEU A 542 17.86 -3.25 -5.09
CA LEU A 542 18.03 -2.96 -6.51
C LEU A 542 16.78 -3.45 -7.23
N ASP A 543 16.15 -2.58 -7.98
CA ASP A 543 14.97 -2.87 -8.79
C ASP A 543 15.33 -2.69 -10.27
N LEU A 544 15.01 -3.68 -11.07
CA LEU A 544 15.25 -3.66 -12.51
C LEU A 544 14.02 -4.12 -13.25
N GLY A 545 13.73 -3.47 -14.37
CA GLY A 545 12.64 -3.85 -15.25
C GLY A 545 12.98 -3.54 -16.69
N ILE A 546 12.55 -4.40 -17.62
CA ILE A 546 12.53 -4.16 -19.04
C ILE A 546 11.18 -4.57 -19.59
N THR A 547 10.57 -3.72 -20.39
CA THR A 547 9.24 -3.92 -20.94
C THR A 547 9.28 -3.71 -22.45
N TYR A 548 8.65 -4.62 -23.16
CA TYR A 548 8.35 -4.53 -24.59
C TYR A 548 6.86 -4.39 -24.80
N VAL A 549 6.44 -3.46 -25.65
CA VAL A 549 5.03 -3.23 -26.00
C VAL A 549 4.90 -3.14 -27.50
N HIS A 550 3.93 -3.87 -28.03
CA HIS A 550 3.48 -3.80 -29.40
C HIS A 550 1.96 -3.90 -29.43
N ASP A 551 1.29 -3.52 -30.50
CA ASP A 551 -0.17 -3.38 -30.59
C ASP A 551 -0.96 -4.57 -30.04
N THR A 552 -0.51 -5.79 -30.31
CA THR A 552 -1.19 -7.03 -29.90
C THR A 552 -0.45 -7.82 -28.83
N PHE A 553 0.73 -7.36 -28.43
CA PHE A 553 1.61 -8.12 -27.55
C PHE A 553 2.41 -7.19 -26.63
N ASP A 554 2.44 -7.49 -25.36
CA ASP A 554 3.38 -6.88 -24.43
C ASP A 554 4.04 -7.94 -23.55
N ALA A 555 5.26 -7.66 -23.10
CA ALA A 555 6.00 -8.52 -22.18
C ALA A 555 6.88 -7.68 -21.25
N SER A 556 6.98 -8.09 -20.00
CA SER A 556 7.80 -7.46 -18.98
C SER A 556 8.64 -8.48 -18.24
N LEU A 557 9.94 -8.21 -18.11
CA LEU A 557 10.84 -8.91 -17.21
C LEU A 557 11.26 -7.93 -16.11
N TYR A 558 11.00 -8.25 -14.87
CA TYR A 558 11.30 -7.37 -13.75
C TYR A 558 11.72 -8.16 -12.51
N GLY A 559 12.55 -7.54 -11.69
CA GLY A 559 13.03 -8.21 -10.48
C GLY A 559 13.60 -7.25 -9.46
N ARG A 560 13.75 -7.77 -8.26
CA ARG A 560 14.33 -7.08 -7.11
C ARG A 560 15.44 -7.91 -6.49
N ALA A 561 16.57 -7.26 -6.16
CA ALA A 561 17.60 -7.80 -5.30
C ALA A 561 17.52 -7.12 -3.92
N ILE A 562 17.58 -7.95 -2.88
CA ILE A 562 17.63 -7.58 -1.48
C ILE A 562 19.00 -7.93 -0.96
N LEU A 563 19.72 -6.95 -0.37
CA LEU A 563 21.10 -7.12 0.07
C LEU A 563 21.34 -6.55 1.46
N GLY A 564 22.17 -7.24 2.24
CA GLY A 564 22.72 -6.73 3.49
C GLY A 564 21.73 -6.69 4.65
N ARG A 565 20.76 -7.63 4.75
CA ARG A 565 19.99 -7.81 5.98
C ARG A 565 20.90 -8.27 7.12
N GLU A 566 20.61 -7.82 8.34
CA GLU A 566 21.36 -8.13 9.54
C GLU A 566 20.44 -8.80 10.57
N GLY A 567 21.03 -9.58 11.48
CA GLY A 567 20.34 -10.10 12.65
C GLY A 567 20.04 -9.00 13.67
N GLY A 568 19.15 -9.29 14.61
CA GLY A 568 18.85 -8.42 15.72
C GLY A 568 20.04 -8.25 16.69
N LYS A 569 19.88 -7.35 17.64
CA LYS A 569 20.89 -7.11 18.70
C LYS A 569 21.18 -8.40 19.48
N GLY A 570 22.46 -8.72 19.67
CA GLY A 570 22.90 -9.91 20.40
C GLY A 570 22.92 -11.19 19.57
N PHE A 571 22.52 -11.17 18.31
CA PHE A 571 22.67 -12.32 17.44
C PHE A 571 24.13 -12.49 17.02
N THR A 572 24.73 -13.60 17.42
CA THR A 572 26.13 -13.97 17.10
C THR A 572 26.22 -15.10 16.09
N GLY A 573 25.09 -15.68 15.70
CA GLY A 573 25.03 -16.78 14.74
C GLY A 573 25.21 -16.32 13.29
N ARG A 574 25.28 -17.28 12.38
CA ARG A 574 25.33 -17.02 10.94
C ARG A 574 23.92 -16.86 10.40
N ILE A 575 23.63 -15.70 9.81
CA ILE A 575 22.39 -15.49 9.06
C ILE A 575 22.46 -16.29 7.75
N PRO A 576 21.44 -17.07 7.38
CA PRO A 576 21.39 -17.75 6.10
C PRO A 576 21.55 -16.78 4.93
N SER A 577 22.29 -17.20 3.91
CA SER A 577 22.53 -16.37 2.72
C SER A 577 21.23 -15.98 2.03
N GLU A 578 20.29 -16.89 1.99
CA GLU A 578 18.97 -16.82 1.34
C GLU A 578 18.04 -15.81 2.01
N TYR A 579 18.31 -15.44 3.25
CA TYR A 579 17.66 -14.37 3.95
C TYR A 579 18.43 -13.05 3.82
N LYS A 580 19.77 -13.11 3.94
CA LYS A 580 20.64 -11.94 3.95
C LYS A 580 20.69 -11.24 2.59
N ASN A 581 20.82 -12.04 1.52
CA ASN A 581 20.95 -11.57 0.15
C ASN A 581 20.21 -12.51 -0.78
N TYR A 582 19.27 -11.98 -1.54
CA TYR A 582 18.57 -12.75 -2.56
C TYR A 582 18.08 -11.84 -3.69
N SER A 583 17.74 -12.45 -4.81
CA SER A 583 17.01 -11.77 -5.87
C SER A 583 15.86 -12.61 -6.37
N VAL A 584 14.75 -11.96 -6.69
CA VAL A 584 13.56 -12.58 -7.27
C VAL A 584 13.22 -11.85 -8.55
N TRP A 585 13.01 -12.63 -9.60
CA TRP A 585 12.69 -12.14 -10.94
C TRP A 585 11.38 -12.73 -11.42
N ASN A 586 10.58 -11.89 -12.06
CA ASN A 586 9.27 -12.23 -12.58
C ASN A 586 9.19 -11.88 -14.07
N PHE A 587 8.35 -12.61 -14.76
CA PHE A 587 8.02 -12.37 -16.16
C PHE A 587 6.51 -12.34 -16.32
N SER A 588 6.01 -11.40 -17.11
CA SER A 588 4.62 -11.35 -17.54
C SER A 588 4.56 -11.09 -19.05
N MET A 589 3.56 -11.64 -19.69
CA MET A 589 3.30 -11.37 -21.08
C MET A 589 1.79 -11.36 -21.35
N ASN A 590 1.37 -10.51 -22.25
CA ASN A 590 0.01 -10.37 -22.73
C ASN A 590 -0.03 -10.55 -24.24
N TYR A 591 -1.09 -11.22 -24.71
CA TYR A 591 -1.38 -11.36 -26.10
C TYR A 591 -2.86 -11.08 -26.37
N LYS A 592 -3.15 -10.18 -27.30
CA LYS A 592 -4.49 -9.79 -27.73
C LYS A 592 -4.80 -10.43 -29.10
N PRO A 593 -5.32 -11.67 -29.13
CA PRO A 593 -5.63 -12.37 -30.38
C PRO A 593 -6.78 -11.72 -31.15
N VAL A 594 -7.71 -11.09 -30.42
CA VAL A 594 -8.88 -10.37 -30.94
C VAL A 594 -9.20 -9.19 -30.04
N ASP A 595 -9.95 -8.20 -30.52
CA ASP A 595 -10.19 -6.96 -29.81
C ASP A 595 -10.88 -7.12 -28.45
N TYR A 596 -11.70 -8.12 -28.30
CA TYR A 596 -12.47 -8.39 -27.08
C TYR A 596 -11.83 -9.43 -26.17
N ALA A 597 -10.62 -9.97 -26.45
CA ALA A 597 -9.97 -10.95 -25.61
C ALA A 597 -8.47 -10.72 -25.50
N LYS A 598 -7.98 -10.73 -24.25
CA LYS A 598 -6.57 -10.64 -23.90
C LYS A 598 -6.18 -11.87 -23.09
N VAL A 599 -5.21 -12.63 -23.58
CA VAL A 599 -4.62 -13.77 -22.86
C VAL A 599 -3.36 -13.29 -22.16
N PHE A 600 -3.15 -13.65 -20.91
CA PHE A 600 -1.93 -13.35 -20.19
C PHE A 600 -1.26 -14.60 -19.61
N PHE A 601 0.05 -14.55 -19.53
CA PHE A 601 0.87 -15.57 -18.88
C PHE A 601 1.88 -14.90 -17.96
N LYS A 602 2.01 -15.41 -16.75
CA LYS A 602 2.91 -14.88 -15.73
C LYS A 602 3.77 -15.99 -15.14
N VAL A 603 5.04 -15.70 -14.91
CA VAL A 603 5.97 -16.56 -14.17
C VAL A 603 6.55 -15.75 -13.02
N ASN A 604 6.25 -16.12 -11.80
CA ASN A 604 6.87 -15.54 -10.63
C ASN A 604 8.07 -16.37 -10.21
N ASN A 605 9.12 -15.71 -9.69
CA ASN A 605 10.36 -16.34 -9.26
C ASN A 605 10.96 -17.27 -10.33
N ILE A 606 11.27 -16.72 -11.51
CA ILE A 606 11.71 -17.47 -12.70
C ILE A 606 12.90 -18.40 -12.41
N PHE A 607 13.82 -17.95 -11.56
CA PHE A 607 15.03 -18.71 -11.23
C PHE A 607 14.86 -19.72 -10.11
N ASP A 608 13.62 -19.90 -9.61
CA ASP A 608 13.29 -20.79 -8.51
C ASP A 608 14.13 -20.54 -7.25
N SER A 609 14.43 -19.25 -7.00
CA SER A 609 15.24 -18.87 -5.85
C SER A 609 14.53 -19.21 -4.56
N TYR A 610 15.24 -19.86 -3.63
CA TYR A 610 14.78 -19.99 -2.26
C TYR A 610 15.05 -18.67 -1.53
N TYR A 611 14.03 -18.05 -0.97
CA TYR A 611 14.16 -16.77 -0.28
C TYR A 611 13.12 -16.60 0.83
N CYS A 612 13.39 -15.67 1.72
CA CYS A 612 12.53 -15.34 2.85
C CYS A 612 12.40 -13.83 2.99
N ASP A 613 11.18 -13.33 3.08
CA ASP A 613 10.92 -11.91 3.31
C ASP A 613 11.04 -11.53 4.80
N VAL A 614 10.65 -12.44 5.68
CA VAL A 614 10.62 -12.23 7.14
C VAL A 614 11.46 -13.28 7.84
N GLY A 615 12.30 -12.84 8.78
CA GLY A 615 13.03 -13.71 9.68
C GLY A 615 13.32 -13.01 11.00
N THR A 616 13.37 -13.78 12.07
CA THR A 616 13.76 -13.33 13.41
C THR A 616 15.07 -13.99 13.78
N PHE A 617 16.11 -13.19 13.93
CA PHE A 617 17.46 -13.65 14.32
C PHE A 617 17.88 -12.91 15.58
N THR A 618 17.68 -13.54 16.71
CA THR A 618 18.05 -13.05 18.04
C THR A 618 19.02 -14.02 18.73
N ALA A 619 19.50 -13.67 19.90
CA ALA A 619 20.38 -14.56 20.69
C ALA A 619 19.75 -15.93 21.00
N SER A 620 18.41 -15.98 21.07
CA SER A 620 17.64 -17.20 21.46
C SER A 620 16.78 -17.79 20.32
N THR A 621 16.60 -17.07 19.21
CA THR A 621 15.62 -17.44 18.17
C THR A 621 16.21 -17.26 16.78
N THR A 622 16.03 -18.29 15.94
CA THR A 622 16.39 -18.25 14.52
C THR A 622 15.22 -18.80 13.74
N ASP A 623 14.35 -17.91 13.23
CA ASP A 623 13.13 -18.26 12.52
C ASP A 623 13.02 -17.49 11.22
N TRP A 624 12.54 -18.12 10.15
CA TRP A 624 12.20 -17.44 8.90
C TRP A 624 11.08 -18.16 8.15
N TYR A 625 10.41 -17.41 7.28
CA TYR A 625 9.35 -17.90 6.42
C TYR A 625 9.83 -17.96 4.98
N SER A 626 9.89 -19.18 4.43
CA SER A 626 10.19 -19.34 3.01
C SER A 626 9.00 -18.90 2.15
N MET A 627 9.32 -18.22 1.05
CA MET A 627 8.37 -17.70 0.08
C MET A 627 8.25 -18.69 -1.10
N PRO A 628 7.20 -18.56 -1.96
CA PRO A 628 6.98 -19.46 -3.08
C PRO A 628 8.17 -19.57 -4.01
N GLY A 629 8.49 -20.79 -4.40
CA GLY A 629 9.36 -21.09 -5.53
C GLY A 629 8.74 -20.63 -6.85
N ARG A 630 9.32 -21.05 -7.97
CA ARG A 630 8.78 -20.72 -9.28
C ARG A 630 7.35 -21.17 -9.45
N ASN A 631 6.49 -20.25 -9.88
CA ASN A 631 5.08 -20.53 -10.09
C ASN A 631 4.56 -19.80 -11.33
N TYR A 632 3.47 -20.28 -11.86
CA TYR A 632 2.91 -19.86 -13.14
C TYR A 632 1.46 -19.47 -12.97
N GLU A 633 1.00 -18.50 -13.77
CA GLU A 633 -0.40 -18.14 -13.91
C GLU A 633 -0.71 -17.95 -15.38
N LEU A 634 -1.84 -18.51 -15.82
CA LEU A 634 -2.41 -18.32 -17.17
C LEU A 634 -3.84 -17.84 -17.01
N GLY A 635 -4.20 -16.81 -17.72
CA GLY A 635 -5.57 -16.31 -17.69
C GLY A 635 -6.00 -15.64 -18.98
N VAL A 636 -7.29 -15.36 -19.02
CA VAL A 636 -7.93 -14.63 -20.11
C VAL A 636 -8.86 -13.56 -19.55
N THR A 637 -8.79 -12.37 -20.14
CA THR A 637 -9.72 -11.27 -19.87
C THR A 637 -10.53 -11.02 -21.13
N PHE A 638 -11.85 -11.09 -21.02
CA PHE A 638 -12.79 -10.65 -22.04
C PHE A 638 -13.25 -9.24 -21.72
N GLN A 639 -13.29 -8.37 -22.74
CA GLN A 639 -13.72 -6.96 -22.63
C GLN A 639 -14.83 -6.69 -23.64
N PHE A 640 -15.89 -6.00 -23.16
CA PHE A 640 -17.09 -5.69 -23.96
C PHE A 640 -17.48 -4.23 -23.81
#